data_a05bf0b7cdd0a1fc3439f7e2cdb75ae1
#
_entry.id   a05bf0b7cdd0a1fc3439f7e2cdb75ae1
#
_cell.length_a   1.000
_cell.length_b   1.000
_cell.length_c   1.000
_cell.angle_alpha   90.00
_cell.angle_beta   90.00
_cell.angle_gamma   90.00
#
_symmetry.space_group_name_H-M   'P 1'
#
loop_
_entity.id
_entity.type
_entity.pdbx_description
1 polymer ?
#
loop_
_entity_poly.entity_id
_entity_poly.type
_entity_poly.pdbx_seq_one_letter_code
_entity_poly.pdbx_strand_id
1 'polypeptide(L)'
;MSVRPCTGNCLSWRYCFSGLPYFFAIIVMASQKFDVDKRVAIYAICVALSMIPSSLVVVLTITMSVGAAVMVSRNVIVRKLDSLEALGAVNDICSDKTGTLTQGKMLARQIWIPRFGTITISNSDDPFNPNEGNVSLIPRFSPYEYSHNEDGDVGILQNFKDRLYEKDLPEDIDMDLFQKWLETATLANIATVFKDDATDCWKAHGDPTEIAIQVFATKMDLPRNALTGEKSTNQSNENDQSSLSQHNEKPGSAQFEHIAEFPFDSTVKRMSSVYYNNHNETYNIYGKGAFESIISCCSSWYGKDGVKITPLTDCDVETIRKNVYSLSNEGLRVLGFASKSFTKDQVNDDQLKNITSNRATAESDLVFLGLIGIYDPPRNETAGAVKKFHQAGINVHMLTGDFVGTAKAIAQEVGILPTNLYHYSQEIVDSMVMTGSQFDGLSEEEVDDLPVLPLVIARCSPQTKVRMIEALHRRKKFCAMTGDGVNDSPSLKMANVGIAMGINGSDVSKEASDIVLSDDNFASILNAVEEGRRMTDNIQKFVLQLLAENVAQALYLIIGLVFRDENGKSVFPLSPVEVLWIIVVTSCFPAMGLGLEKAAPDLMDRPPNDSEVGIFTWEVIIDTFAYGIIMTGSCMASFTGSLYGINSGRLGHDCDGTYNSSCRDVYRSRSAAFATMTWCALILAWEVVDMRRSFFRMHPDTDSPVKEFFRSIWGNQFLFWSIIFGFVSAFPVVYIPVINDKVFLHKPIGAEWGLAIAFTIAFWIGAELYKCGKRRYFKTQRAHNPENDLESNNKRDPFEAYSTSTTTHTEVNIGIKQ
;
A
#
# COMPACT_ATOMS: atom_id res chain seq x y z
N MET A 1 17.30 -15.43 -2.14
CA MET A 1 16.00 -16.11 -2.17
C MET A 1 15.77 -16.88 -0.88
N SER A 2 15.44 -16.17 0.19
CA SER A 2 14.95 -16.80 1.43
C SER A 2 13.42 -16.80 1.37
N VAL A 3 12.87 -17.75 0.63
CA VAL A 3 11.48 -18.13 0.76
C VAL A 3 11.34 -18.62 2.21
N ARG A 4 10.67 -17.84 3.08
CA ARG A 4 10.28 -18.33 4.40
C ARG A 4 9.52 -19.63 4.20
N PRO A 5 9.78 -20.67 5.00
CA PRO A 5 9.17 -21.95 4.77
C PRO A 5 7.67 -21.84 4.96
N CYS A 6 6.92 -21.94 3.87
CA CYS A 6 5.52 -22.33 3.94
C CYS A 6 5.47 -23.63 4.73
N THR A 7 4.64 -23.66 5.75
CA THR A 7 4.34 -24.79 6.63
C THR A 7 4.16 -26.10 5.87
N GLY A 8 4.65 -27.17 6.43
CA GLY A 8 4.60 -28.63 6.12
C GLY A 8 4.20 -29.14 4.73
N ASN A 9 3.20 -28.54 4.08
CA ASN A 9 2.70 -28.99 2.79
C ASN A 9 3.59 -28.57 1.59
N CYS A 10 4.26 -27.43 1.65
CA CYS A 10 5.15 -26.97 0.58
C CYS A 10 6.48 -27.75 0.55
N LEU A 11 6.94 -28.25 1.69
CA LEU A 11 8.11 -29.13 1.75
C LEU A 11 7.84 -30.47 1.08
N SER A 12 6.65 -31.05 1.26
CA SER A 12 6.30 -32.35 0.64
C SER A 12 6.24 -32.24 -0.90
N TRP A 13 5.75 -31.13 -1.44
CA TRP A 13 5.75 -30.86 -2.88
C TRP A 13 7.14 -30.65 -3.47
N ARG A 14 8.05 -29.97 -2.74
CA ARG A 14 9.46 -29.84 -3.14
C ARG A 14 10.16 -31.20 -3.29
N TYR A 15 9.93 -32.13 -2.37
CA TYR A 15 10.50 -33.47 -2.43
C TYR A 15 9.85 -34.31 -3.54
N CYS A 16 8.54 -34.16 -3.76
CA CYS A 16 7.84 -34.84 -4.83
C CYS A 16 8.34 -34.38 -6.21
N PHE A 17 8.46 -33.07 -6.47
CA PHE A 17 8.97 -32.56 -7.74
C PHE A 17 10.47 -32.86 -7.97
N SER A 18 11.30 -32.92 -6.93
CA SER A 18 12.71 -33.24 -7.08
C SER A 18 12.96 -34.73 -7.34
N GLY A 19 12.10 -35.63 -6.86
CA GLY A 19 12.20 -37.07 -7.10
C GLY A 19 11.62 -37.54 -8.45
N LEU A 20 10.69 -36.80 -9.01
CA LEU A 20 9.96 -37.14 -10.25
C LEU A 20 10.91 -37.33 -11.47
N PRO A 21 11.87 -36.44 -11.74
CA PRO A 21 12.83 -36.62 -12.84
C PRO A 21 13.64 -37.90 -12.76
N TYR A 22 14.07 -38.29 -11.57
CA TYR A 22 14.83 -39.54 -11.35
C TYR A 22 13.95 -40.77 -11.58
N PHE A 23 12.70 -40.72 -11.13
CA PHE A 23 11.72 -41.78 -11.34
C PHE A 23 11.48 -42.04 -12.84
N PHE A 24 11.28 -40.97 -13.62
CA PHE A 24 11.11 -41.06 -15.07
C PHE A 24 12.36 -41.52 -15.80
N ALA A 25 13.56 -41.11 -15.38
CA ALA A 25 14.80 -41.60 -15.92
C ALA A 25 14.95 -43.13 -15.70
N ILE A 26 14.54 -43.63 -14.53
CA ILE A 26 14.54 -45.07 -14.23
C ILE A 26 13.54 -45.84 -15.14
N ILE A 27 12.36 -45.27 -15.40
CA ILE A 27 11.36 -45.89 -16.31
C ILE A 27 11.94 -46.00 -17.73
N VAL A 28 12.61 -44.99 -18.25
CA VAL A 28 13.29 -45.03 -19.54
C VAL A 28 14.38 -46.11 -19.58
N MET A 29 15.21 -46.21 -18.55
CA MET A 29 16.25 -47.24 -18.46
C MET A 29 15.63 -48.63 -18.37
N ALA A 30 14.56 -48.84 -17.61
CA ALA A 30 13.85 -50.09 -17.46
C ALA A 30 13.18 -50.55 -18.77
N SER A 31 12.64 -49.60 -19.55
CA SER A 31 12.04 -49.90 -20.88
C SER A 31 13.05 -50.45 -21.87
N GLN A 32 14.31 -50.13 -21.71
CA GLN A 32 15.46 -50.63 -22.49
C GLN A 32 16.18 -51.79 -21.82
N LYS A 33 15.56 -52.48 -20.86
CA LYS A 33 16.14 -53.63 -20.13
C LYS A 33 17.48 -53.30 -19.44
N PHE A 34 17.72 -52.07 -19.07
CA PHE A 34 18.97 -51.51 -18.51
C PHE A 34 20.17 -51.67 -19.43
N ASP A 35 19.99 -51.87 -20.74
CA ASP A 35 21.05 -51.77 -21.74
C ASP A 35 21.28 -50.28 -22.01
N VAL A 36 22.17 -49.65 -21.22
CA VAL A 36 22.41 -48.21 -21.20
C VAL A 36 23.43 -47.82 -22.27
N ASP A 37 23.00 -47.65 -23.50
CA ASP A 37 23.75 -46.99 -24.55
C ASP A 37 23.71 -45.44 -24.35
N LYS A 38 24.65 -44.71 -24.92
CA LYS A 38 24.73 -43.22 -24.86
C LYS A 38 23.41 -42.58 -25.23
N ARG A 39 22.65 -43.12 -26.15
CA ARG A 39 21.34 -42.59 -26.61
C ARG A 39 20.27 -42.71 -25.56
N VAL A 40 20.21 -43.85 -24.89
CA VAL A 40 19.28 -44.11 -23.79
C VAL A 40 19.55 -43.17 -22.62
N ALA A 41 20.84 -42.95 -22.32
CA ALA A 41 21.23 -42.00 -21.30
C ALA A 41 20.83 -40.56 -21.64
N ILE A 42 21.09 -40.12 -22.89
CA ILE A 42 20.69 -38.77 -23.36
C ILE A 42 19.18 -38.62 -23.31
N TYR A 43 18.40 -39.59 -23.75
CA TYR A 43 16.94 -39.55 -23.74
C TYR A 43 16.39 -39.48 -22.28
N ALA A 44 16.94 -40.32 -21.38
CA ALA A 44 16.57 -40.30 -19.97
C ALA A 44 16.83 -38.92 -19.33
N ILE A 45 17.97 -38.33 -19.64
CA ILE A 45 18.30 -36.96 -19.18
C ILE A 45 17.31 -35.95 -19.78
N CYS A 46 16.95 -36.03 -21.06
CA CYS A 46 15.99 -35.11 -21.68
C CYS A 46 14.57 -35.24 -21.11
N VAL A 47 14.14 -36.48 -20.84
CA VAL A 47 12.84 -36.70 -20.13
C VAL A 47 12.89 -36.10 -18.72
N ALA A 48 13.99 -36.26 -18.00
CA ALA A 48 14.16 -35.62 -16.71
C ALA A 48 14.17 -34.09 -16.79
N LEU A 49 14.84 -33.51 -17.79
CA LEU A 49 14.89 -32.08 -18.03
C LEU A 49 13.53 -31.51 -18.48
N SER A 50 12.71 -32.29 -19.20
CA SER A 50 11.36 -31.83 -19.62
C SER A 50 10.42 -31.57 -18.43
N MET A 51 10.70 -32.18 -17.28
CA MET A 51 9.93 -31.93 -16.05
C MET A 51 10.34 -30.66 -15.30
N ILE A 52 11.50 -30.09 -15.63
CA ILE A 52 12.01 -28.90 -14.94
C ILE A 52 11.66 -27.65 -15.78
N PRO A 53 10.80 -26.75 -15.26
CA PRO A 53 10.46 -25.54 -15.98
C PRO A 53 11.64 -24.53 -15.96
N SER A 54 12.68 -24.80 -16.75
CA SER A 54 13.92 -24.02 -16.76
C SER A 54 13.71 -22.55 -17.19
N SER A 55 12.72 -22.29 -18.04
CA SER A 55 12.33 -20.95 -18.48
C SER A 55 11.63 -20.12 -17.38
N LEU A 56 11.11 -20.77 -16.32
CA LEU A 56 10.34 -20.11 -15.26
C LEU A 56 11.10 -18.97 -14.60
N VAL A 57 12.39 -19.17 -14.25
CA VAL A 57 13.20 -18.15 -13.58
C VAL A 57 13.38 -16.91 -14.46
N VAL A 58 13.64 -17.11 -15.75
CA VAL A 58 13.85 -16.00 -16.72
C VAL A 58 12.54 -15.22 -16.90
N VAL A 59 11.43 -15.92 -17.11
CA VAL A 59 10.11 -15.29 -17.31
C VAL A 59 9.70 -14.53 -16.06
N LEU A 60 9.86 -15.11 -14.87
CA LEU A 60 9.56 -14.46 -13.59
C LEU A 60 10.36 -13.17 -13.41
N THR A 61 11.68 -13.23 -13.63
CA THR A 61 12.55 -12.05 -13.48
C THR A 61 12.16 -10.93 -14.45
N ILE A 62 11.86 -11.26 -15.69
CA ILE A 62 11.42 -10.27 -16.69
C ILE A 62 10.06 -9.69 -16.32
N THR A 63 9.09 -10.51 -15.92
CA THR A 63 7.76 -10.06 -15.49
C THR A 63 7.87 -9.10 -14.32
N MET A 64 8.65 -9.44 -13.29
CA MET A 64 8.86 -8.57 -12.13
C MET A 64 9.56 -7.26 -12.51
N SER A 65 10.56 -7.32 -13.38
CA SER A 65 11.28 -6.11 -13.84
C SER A 65 10.39 -5.16 -14.62
N VAL A 66 9.53 -5.69 -15.49
CA VAL A 66 8.57 -4.88 -16.25
C VAL A 66 7.48 -4.32 -15.31
N GLY A 67 6.98 -5.13 -14.37
CA GLY A 67 6.04 -4.65 -13.35
C GLY A 67 6.62 -3.50 -12.53
N ALA A 68 7.86 -3.61 -12.08
CA ALA A 68 8.56 -2.53 -11.40
C ALA A 68 8.68 -1.26 -12.27
N ALA A 69 8.99 -1.40 -13.57
CA ALA A 69 9.05 -0.26 -14.49
C ALA A 69 7.68 0.43 -14.68
N VAL A 70 6.59 -0.35 -14.74
CA VAL A 70 5.22 0.18 -14.79
C VAL A 70 4.89 0.94 -13.50
N MET A 71 5.27 0.41 -12.33
CA MET A 71 5.06 1.10 -11.05
C MET A 71 5.80 2.43 -10.96
N VAL A 72 7.04 2.49 -11.45
CA VAL A 72 7.81 3.75 -11.51
C VAL A 72 7.08 4.80 -12.35
N SER A 73 6.48 4.41 -13.48
CA SER A 73 5.67 5.33 -14.30
C SER A 73 4.40 5.83 -13.60
N ARG A 74 3.98 5.18 -12.50
CA ARG A 74 2.83 5.52 -11.67
C ARG A 74 3.23 6.05 -10.28
N ASN A 75 4.40 6.67 -10.17
CA ASN A 75 4.95 7.29 -8.96
C ASN A 75 5.30 6.31 -7.83
N VAL A 76 5.52 5.05 -8.12
CA VAL A 76 5.86 4.01 -7.13
C VAL A 76 7.24 3.44 -7.44
N ILE A 77 8.23 3.76 -6.61
CA ILE A 77 9.61 3.28 -6.75
C ILE A 77 9.78 2.01 -5.95
N VAL A 78 10.07 0.91 -6.61
CA VAL A 78 10.30 -0.41 -5.99
C VAL A 78 11.79 -0.60 -5.71
N ARG A 79 12.14 -0.84 -4.46
CA ARG A 79 13.52 -1.11 -4.03
C ARG A 79 13.81 -2.60 -3.94
N LYS A 80 12.83 -3.41 -3.56
CA LYS A 80 12.94 -4.86 -3.47
C LYS A 80 11.87 -5.53 -4.34
N LEU A 81 12.28 -6.34 -5.30
CA LEU A 81 11.37 -7.00 -6.24
C LEU A 81 10.45 -8.03 -5.54
N ASP A 82 10.92 -8.66 -4.46
CA ASP A 82 10.13 -9.65 -3.72
C ASP A 82 8.86 -9.05 -3.08
N SER A 83 8.87 -7.74 -2.79
CA SER A 83 7.71 -7.03 -2.22
C SER A 83 6.57 -6.86 -3.22
N LEU A 84 6.82 -7.00 -4.52
CA LEU A 84 5.79 -6.92 -5.56
C LEU A 84 4.78 -8.07 -5.47
N GLU A 85 5.25 -9.27 -5.16
CA GLU A 85 4.38 -10.43 -4.94
C GLU A 85 3.56 -10.26 -3.65
N ALA A 86 4.21 -9.78 -2.57
CA ALA A 86 3.56 -9.53 -1.30
C ALA A 86 2.43 -8.48 -1.40
N LEU A 87 2.57 -7.46 -2.28
CA LEU A 87 1.53 -6.46 -2.51
C LEU A 87 0.21 -7.07 -3.00
N GLY A 88 0.26 -8.11 -3.82
CA GLY A 88 -0.95 -8.80 -4.31
C GLY A 88 -1.73 -9.52 -3.21
N ALA A 89 -1.07 -9.88 -2.12
CA ALA A 89 -1.63 -10.60 -0.98
C ALA A 89 -1.96 -9.69 0.23
N VAL A 90 -1.75 -8.37 0.13
CA VAL A 90 -2.02 -7.43 1.22
C VAL A 90 -3.50 -7.44 1.59
N ASN A 91 -3.78 -7.76 2.87
CA ASN A 91 -5.11 -7.76 3.47
C ASN A 91 -5.37 -6.48 4.27
N ASP A 92 -4.33 -5.93 4.91
CA ASP A 92 -4.44 -4.82 5.83
C ASP A 92 -3.32 -3.80 5.56
N ILE A 93 -3.67 -2.51 5.55
CA ILE A 93 -2.74 -1.40 5.39
C ILE A 93 -2.72 -0.62 6.70
N CYS A 94 -1.60 -0.61 7.40
CA CYS A 94 -1.35 0.23 8.55
C CYS A 94 -0.72 1.54 8.07
N SER A 95 -1.31 2.67 8.39
CA SER A 95 -0.82 3.98 7.96
C SER A 95 -0.60 4.91 9.13
N ASP A 96 0.51 5.64 9.14
CA ASP A 96 0.58 6.85 9.95
C ASP A 96 -0.38 7.91 9.40
N LYS A 97 -0.82 8.83 10.26
CA LYS A 97 -1.75 9.90 9.86
C LYS A 97 -1.00 11.04 9.16
N THR A 98 -0.04 11.64 9.87
CA THR A 98 0.59 12.91 9.50
C THR A 98 1.52 12.72 8.31
N GLY A 99 1.40 13.59 7.29
CA GLY A 99 2.25 13.51 6.08
C GLY A 99 1.90 12.36 5.13
N THR A 100 1.16 11.35 5.57
CA THR A 100 0.75 10.16 4.80
C THR A 100 -0.71 10.25 4.35
N LEU A 101 -1.66 10.15 5.28
CA LEU A 101 -3.10 10.31 5.00
C LEU A 101 -3.50 11.78 4.87
N THR A 102 -2.77 12.66 5.55
CA THR A 102 -2.95 14.11 5.54
C THR A 102 -1.84 14.80 4.75
N GLN A 103 -2.03 16.08 4.45
CA GLN A 103 -1.08 16.85 3.67
C GLN A 103 0.22 17.19 4.44
N GLY A 104 0.21 17.07 5.78
CA GLY A 104 1.28 17.56 6.64
C GLY A 104 1.37 19.09 6.67
N LYS A 105 0.34 19.78 6.15
CA LYS A 105 0.24 21.23 6.12
C LYS A 105 -0.65 21.67 7.25
N MET A 106 -0.06 22.34 8.22
CA MET A 106 -0.78 22.75 9.43
C MET A 106 -1.42 24.12 9.25
N LEU A 107 -2.69 24.22 9.63
CA LEU A 107 -3.49 25.45 9.58
C LEU A 107 -4.08 25.75 10.95
N ALA A 108 -3.88 26.96 11.49
CA ALA A 108 -4.60 27.41 12.68
C ALA A 108 -6.07 27.59 12.32
N ARG A 109 -6.99 26.91 13.03
CA ARG A 109 -8.43 26.97 12.76
C ARG A 109 -9.23 27.58 13.90
N GLN A 110 -8.89 27.26 15.14
CA GLN A 110 -9.61 27.78 16.30
C GLN A 110 -8.65 28.12 17.43
N ILE A 111 -8.91 29.21 18.13
CA ILE A 111 -8.18 29.62 19.32
C ILE A 111 -9.20 29.87 20.43
N TRP A 112 -9.03 29.21 21.54
CA TRP A 112 -9.87 29.41 22.73
C TRP A 112 -9.04 30.08 23.83
N ILE A 113 -9.52 31.26 24.30
CA ILE A 113 -8.90 32.01 25.37
C ILE A 113 -9.93 32.19 26.49
N PRO A 114 -9.60 31.82 27.73
CA PRO A 114 -10.49 32.00 28.86
C PRO A 114 -11.02 33.44 28.95
N ARG A 115 -12.30 33.63 29.17
CA ARG A 115 -12.98 34.95 29.26
C ARG A 115 -13.05 35.74 27.96
N PHE A 116 -12.16 35.54 27.00
CA PHE A 116 -12.17 36.23 25.72
C PHE A 116 -13.17 35.58 24.75
N GLY A 117 -13.12 34.27 24.61
CA GLY A 117 -13.98 33.55 23.70
C GLY A 117 -13.20 32.62 22.76
N THR A 118 -13.84 32.28 21.64
CA THR A 118 -13.25 31.44 20.62
C THR A 118 -13.08 32.22 19.32
N ILE A 119 -11.84 32.35 18.87
CA ILE A 119 -11.52 32.87 17.53
C ILE A 119 -11.57 31.71 16.54
N THR A 120 -12.24 31.89 15.40
CA THR A 120 -12.29 30.94 14.31
C THR A 120 -11.72 31.55 13.03
N ILE A 121 -10.97 30.74 12.30
CA ILE A 121 -10.33 31.11 11.02
C ILE A 121 -10.97 30.23 9.95
N SER A 122 -11.63 30.87 8.98
CA SER A 122 -12.29 30.21 7.85
C SER A 122 -11.67 30.62 6.52
N ASN A 123 -11.88 29.79 5.48
CA ASN A 123 -11.43 30.06 4.10
C ASN A 123 -9.93 30.33 3.97
N SER A 124 -9.09 29.57 4.69
CA SER A 124 -7.63 29.62 4.57
C SER A 124 -7.16 28.25 4.11
N ASP A 125 -6.67 28.14 2.88
CA ASP A 125 -6.20 26.90 2.27
C ASP A 125 -4.68 26.88 2.08
N ASP A 126 -4.04 28.06 1.96
CA ASP A 126 -2.57 28.18 1.93
C ASP A 126 -2.00 28.25 3.34
N PRO A 127 -1.19 27.28 3.77
CA PRO A 127 -0.61 27.21 5.12
C PRO A 127 0.43 28.30 5.41
N PHE A 128 0.92 29.01 4.41
CA PHE A 128 1.98 30.02 4.55
C PHE A 128 1.48 31.45 4.40
N ASN A 129 0.27 31.65 3.86
CA ASN A 129 -0.25 32.96 3.51
C ASN A 129 -1.03 33.61 4.68
N PRO A 130 -0.47 34.60 5.39
CA PRO A 130 -1.18 35.27 6.47
C PRO A 130 -2.35 36.16 6.00
N ASN A 131 -2.41 36.52 4.71
CA ASN A 131 -3.46 37.40 4.19
C ASN A 131 -4.72 36.66 3.76
N GLU A 132 -4.68 35.31 3.69
CA GLU A 132 -5.80 34.47 3.30
C GLU A 132 -6.63 34.02 4.51
N GLY A 133 -7.95 34.01 4.35
CA GLY A 133 -8.90 33.55 5.38
C GLY A 133 -9.44 34.65 6.28
N ASN A 134 -10.69 34.47 6.70
CA ASN A 134 -11.44 35.42 7.52
C ASN A 134 -11.31 35.02 9.00
N VAL A 135 -11.09 36.02 9.87
CA VAL A 135 -11.03 35.81 11.32
C VAL A 135 -12.32 36.28 11.93
N SER A 136 -13.02 35.42 12.65
CA SER A 136 -14.23 35.72 13.39
C SER A 136 -14.08 35.39 14.88
N LEU A 137 -14.71 36.15 15.74
CA LEU A 137 -14.73 35.94 17.18
C LEU A 137 -16.14 35.56 17.67
N ILE A 138 -16.22 34.49 18.44
CA ILE A 138 -17.38 34.10 19.23
C ILE A 138 -17.09 34.50 20.67
N PRO A 139 -17.60 35.65 21.16
CA PRO A 139 -17.33 36.13 22.49
C PRO A 139 -17.98 35.20 23.53
N ARG A 140 -17.37 35.10 24.70
CA ARG A 140 -17.94 34.34 25.83
C ARG A 140 -18.92 35.23 26.60
N PHE A 141 -20.14 35.32 26.12
CA PHE A 141 -21.20 35.96 26.90
C PHE A 141 -21.88 34.99 27.89
N SER A 142 -22.36 35.52 28.97
CA SER A 142 -23.13 34.79 29.99
C SER A 142 -24.37 34.16 29.34
N PRO A 143 -24.75 32.92 29.68
CA PRO A 143 -25.89 32.24 29.03
C PRO A 143 -27.27 32.89 29.31
N TYR A 144 -27.34 33.97 30.04
CA TYR A 144 -28.60 34.59 30.44
C TYR A 144 -29.05 35.83 29.66
N GLU A 145 -28.23 36.36 28.68
CA GLU A 145 -28.57 37.61 27.98
C GLU A 145 -28.82 37.49 26.48
N TYR A 146 -28.70 36.33 25.89
CA TYR A 146 -29.16 36.13 24.51
C TYR A 146 -30.52 35.49 24.44
N SER A 147 -31.55 36.31 24.69
CA SER A 147 -32.90 36.06 24.18
C SER A 147 -32.86 36.03 22.66
N HIS A 148 -33.38 34.96 22.12
CA HIS A 148 -33.64 34.73 20.72
C HIS A 148 -33.97 35.99 19.93
N ASN A 149 -33.08 36.48 19.10
CA ASN A 149 -33.47 37.15 17.89
C ASN A 149 -33.95 36.07 16.91
N GLU A 150 -35.06 36.28 16.25
CA GLU A 150 -35.82 35.32 15.44
C GLU A 150 -35.04 34.65 14.29
N ASP A 151 -33.75 35.00 14.07
CA ASP A 151 -32.89 34.47 13.01
C ASP A 151 -31.81 33.48 13.48
N GLY A 152 -31.75 33.06 14.77
CA GLY A 152 -30.88 31.97 15.20
C GLY A 152 -29.37 32.22 15.16
N ASP A 153 -28.90 33.42 14.90
CA ASP A 153 -27.49 33.76 14.77
C ASP A 153 -26.89 34.04 16.15
N VAL A 154 -26.08 33.11 16.64
CA VAL A 154 -25.16 33.32 17.75
C VAL A 154 -24.30 34.52 17.38
N GLY A 155 -24.19 35.58 18.21
CA GLY A 155 -23.53 36.84 17.91
C GLY A 155 -22.04 36.68 17.54
N ILE A 156 -21.81 36.22 16.30
CA ILE A 156 -20.49 36.01 15.71
C ILE A 156 -20.01 37.37 15.21
N LEU A 157 -18.91 37.86 15.79
CA LEU A 157 -18.23 39.07 15.29
C LEU A 157 -17.40 38.67 14.06
N GLN A 158 -17.98 38.84 12.87
CA GLN A 158 -17.25 38.62 11.61
C GLN A 158 -16.23 39.73 11.39
N ASN A 159 -15.14 39.43 10.67
CA ASN A 159 -14.04 40.35 10.39
C ASN A 159 -13.43 40.96 11.67
N PHE A 160 -13.15 40.11 12.64
CA PHE A 160 -12.61 40.50 13.95
C PHE A 160 -11.35 41.36 13.82
N LYS A 161 -10.45 41.09 12.86
CA LYS A 161 -9.26 41.86 12.60
C LYS A 161 -9.58 43.33 12.25
N ASP A 162 -10.52 43.56 11.37
CA ASP A 162 -10.91 44.91 10.93
C ASP A 162 -11.49 45.72 12.08
N ARG A 163 -12.34 45.07 12.91
CA ARG A 163 -12.94 45.69 14.10
C ARG A 163 -11.92 46.03 15.18
N LEU A 164 -10.82 45.29 15.27
CA LEU A 164 -9.70 45.61 16.15
C LEU A 164 -9.08 46.97 15.83
N TYR A 165 -8.97 47.32 14.53
CA TYR A 165 -8.45 48.61 14.10
C TYR A 165 -9.47 49.74 14.27
N GLU A 166 -10.74 49.46 14.06
CA GLU A 166 -11.82 50.45 14.19
C GLU A 166 -12.19 50.72 15.64
N LYS A 167 -11.63 49.99 16.62
CA LYS A 167 -11.99 50.04 18.05
C LYS A 167 -13.48 49.82 18.32
N ASP A 168 -14.17 49.12 17.44
CA ASP A 168 -15.59 48.78 17.53
C ASP A 168 -15.80 47.40 18.13
N LEU A 169 -15.27 47.20 19.36
CA LEU A 169 -15.37 45.97 20.10
C LEU A 169 -16.23 46.17 21.36
N PRO A 170 -17.03 45.17 21.79
CA PRO A 170 -17.73 45.22 23.06
C PRO A 170 -16.79 45.50 24.25
N GLU A 171 -17.21 46.34 25.18
CA GLU A 171 -16.41 46.76 26.36
C GLU A 171 -16.00 45.57 27.25
N ASP A 172 -16.72 44.47 27.17
CA ASP A 172 -16.52 43.26 28.00
C ASP A 172 -15.39 42.33 27.47
N ILE A 173 -14.74 42.65 26.36
CA ILE A 173 -13.66 41.83 25.76
C ILE A 173 -12.33 42.22 26.38
N ASP A 174 -11.66 41.26 27.06
CA ASP A 174 -10.33 41.45 27.68
C ASP A 174 -9.20 41.40 26.64
N MET A 175 -8.94 42.55 26.02
CA MET A 175 -7.90 42.71 24.99
C MET A 175 -6.48 42.51 25.52
N ASP A 176 -6.23 42.79 26.80
CA ASP A 176 -4.90 42.61 27.41
C ASP A 176 -4.58 41.09 27.48
N LEU A 177 -5.58 40.25 27.76
CA LEU A 177 -5.38 38.83 27.79
C LEU A 177 -5.13 38.26 26.39
N PHE A 178 -5.84 38.74 25.37
CA PHE A 178 -5.61 38.35 23.99
C PHE A 178 -4.21 38.72 23.53
N GLN A 179 -3.74 39.94 23.85
CA GLN A 179 -2.40 40.37 23.49
C GLN A 179 -1.32 39.54 24.18
N LYS A 180 -1.48 39.21 25.47
CA LYS A 180 -0.54 38.31 26.19
C LYS A 180 -0.52 36.90 25.59
N TRP A 181 -1.67 36.41 25.19
CA TRP A 181 -1.74 35.11 24.51
C TRP A 181 -1.02 35.17 23.16
N LEU A 182 -1.26 36.23 22.37
CA LEU A 182 -0.64 36.43 21.05
C LEU A 182 0.89 36.61 21.16
N GLU A 183 1.38 37.41 22.12
CA GLU A 183 2.80 37.55 22.43
C GLU A 183 3.42 36.17 22.77
N THR A 184 2.74 35.38 23.60
CA THR A 184 3.22 34.05 23.96
C THR A 184 3.26 33.12 22.73
N ALA A 185 2.25 33.16 21.89
CA ALA A 185 2.19 32.37 20.65
C ALA A 185 3.31 32.75 19.66
N THR A 186 3.64 34.05 19.61
CA THR A 186 4.70 34.58 18.74
C THR A 186 6.09 34.26 19.25
N LEU A 187 6.35 34.45 20.57
CA LEU A 187 7.68 34.34 21.17
C LEU A 187 8.06 32.94 21.65
N ALA A 188 7.09 32.10 22.03
CA ALA A 188 7.33 30.66 22.24
C ALA A 188 7.38 29.90 20.88
N ASN A 189 8.18 30.39 19.96
CA ASN A 189 8.16 29.89 18.57
C ASN A 189 9.48 30.26 17.87
N ILE A 190 10.04 29.35 17.08
CA ILE A 190 11.26 29.58 16.30
C ILE A 190 11.01 29.65 14.79
N ALA A 191 9.78 29.35 14.34
CA ALA A 191 9.44 29.43 12.93
C ALA A 191 9.45 30.87 12.43
N THR A 192 9.80 31.06 11.16
CA THR A 192 9.77 32.36 10.46
C THR A 192 8.89 32.28 9.23
N VAL A 193 8.10 33.32 9.02
CA VAL A 193 7.23 33.49 7.86
C VAL A 193 7.65 34.75 7.12
N PHE A 194 7.87 34.67 5.82
CA PHE A 194 8.33 35.80 5.00
C PHE A 194 7.79 35.69 3.59
N LYS A 195 7.68 36.83 2.92
CA LYS A 195 7.33 36.91 1.51
C LYS A 195 8.60 36.85 0.67
N ASP A 196 8.64 35.94 -0.28
CA ASP A 196 9.79 35.81 -1.19
C ASP A 196 9.67 36.86 -2.32
N ASP A 197 10.57 37.79 -2.37
CA ASP A 197 10.59 38.87 -3.36
C ASP A 197 10.74 38.35 -4.81
N ALA A 198 11.33 37.18 -5.02
CA ALA A 198 11.54 36.61 -6.36
C ALA A 198 10.28 35.96 -6.94
N THR A 199 9.45 35.36 -6.10
CA THR A 199 8.26 34.58 -6.54
C THR A 199 6.95 35.25 -6.14
N ASP A 200 6.98 36.31 -5.37
CA ASP A 200 5.81 36.99 -4.74
C ASP A 200 4.94 36.05 -3.89
N CYS A 201 5.47 34.87 -3.52
CA CYS A 201 4.79 33.86 -2.72
C CYS A 201 5.25 33.89 -1.25
N TRP A 202 4.34 33.54 -0.34
CA TRP A 202 4.67 33.36 1.06
C TRP A 202 5.43 32.05 1.27
N LYS A 203 6.50 32.12 2.05
CA LYS A 203 7.34 30.98 2.46
C LYS A 203 7.56 30.99 3.96
N ALA A 204 7.87 29.82 4.51
CA ALA A 204 8.14 29.68 5.93
C ALA A 204 9.28 28.69 6.17
N HIS A 205 9.98 28.85 7.29
CA HIS A 205 10.98 27.91 7.80
C HIS A 205 10.63 27.53 9.24
N GLY A 206 10.70 26.25 9.57
CA GLY A 206 10.42 25.74 10.91
C GLY A 206 9.55 24.50 10.89
N ASP A 207 9.14 24.02 12.07
CA ASP A 207 8.17 22.94 12.21
C ASP A 207 6.79 23.37 11.69
N PRO A 208 6.03 22.52 10.97
CA PRO A 208 4.72 22.88 10.43
C PRO A 208 3.73 23.40 11.48
N THR A 209 3.76 22.85 12.70
CA THR A 209 2.92 23.31 13.82
C THR A 209 3.28 24.72 14.26
N GLU A 210 4.58 25.03 14.30
CA GLU A 210 5.09 26.35 14.64
C GLU A 210 4.82 27.37 13.55
N ILE A 211 4.93 26.96 12.30
CA ILE A 211 4.60 27.79 11.14
C ILE A 211 3.12 28.21 11.21
N ALA A 212 2.19 27.28 11.48
CA ALA A 212 0.77 27.60 11.59
C ALA A 212 0.47 28.66 12.66
N ILE A 213 1.15 28.58 13.80
CA ILE A 213 1.04 29.57 14.89
C ILE A 213 1.60 30.92 14.43
N GLN A 214 2.75 30.90 13.76
CA GLN A 214 3.44 32.13 13.31
C GLN A 214 2.68 32.82 12.16
N VAL A 215 2.06 32.04 11.26
CA VAL A 215 1.17 32.57 10.21
C VAL A 215 -0.05 33.28 10.84
N PHE A 216 -0.65 32.69 11.90
CA PHE A 216 -1.72 33.34 12.64
C PHE A 216 -1.24 34.63 13.33
N ALA A 217 -0.08 34.61 14.01
CA ALA A 217 0.48 35.77 14.66
C ALA A 217 0.78 36.92 13.64
N THR A 218 1.32 36.56 12.47
CA THR A 218 1.54 37.50 11.37
C THR A 218 0.22 38.04 10.80
N LYS A 219 -0.82 37.19 10.71
CA LYS A 219 -2.19 37.59 10.32
C LYS A 219 -2.75 38.65 11.26
N MET A 220 -2.44 38.55 12.55
CA MET A 220 -2.84 39.52 13.59
C MET A 220 -1.84 40.69 13.74
N ASP A 221 -0.96 40.90 12.76
CA ASP A 221 0.03 41.98 12.67
C ASP A 221 1.05 42.00 13.81
N LEU A 222 1.34 40.83 14.43
CA LEU A 222 2.35 40.70 15.46
C LEU A 222 3.40 39.63 15.08
N PRO A 223 4.13 39.77 13.98
CA PRO A 223 5.17 38.82 13.60
C PRO A 223 6.38 38.88 14.56
N ARG A 224 7.06 37.76 14.75
CA ARG A 224 8.22 37.66 15.65
C ARG A 224 9.27 38.72 15.37
N ASN A 225 9.60 38.98 14.08
CA ASN A 225 10.61 39.94 13.68
C ASN A 225 10.29 41.38 14.16
N ALA A 226 8.99 41.71 14.27
CA ALA A 226 8.58 43.02 14.79
C ALA A 226 8.88 43.15 16.29
N LEU A 227 8.80 42.08 17.05
CA LEU A 227 9.05 42.06 18.49
C LEU A 227 10.53 41.93 18.84
N THR A 228 11.29 41.09 18.10
CA THR A 228 12.70 40.79 18.39
C THR A 228 13.69 41.69 17.64
N GLY A 229 13.25 42.50 16.67
CA GLY A 229 14.12 43.33 15.85
C GLY A 229 15.07 42.54 14.92
N GLU A 230 14.87 41.22 14.77
CA GLU A 230 15.66 40.38 13.85
C GLU A 230 15.37 40.77 12.40
N LYS A 231 16.41 41.10 11.65
CA LYS A 231 16.28 41.38 10.21
C LYS A 231 16.01 40.06 9.49
N SER A 232 15.00 40.05 8.63
CA SER A 232 14.75 38.96 7.70
C SER A 232 16.03 38.69 6.88
N THR A 233 16.67 37.55 7.12
CA THR A 233 17.89 37.11 6.40
C THR A 233 17.52 36.66 4.99
N ASN A 234 17.19 37.58 4.09
CA ASN A 234 17.17 37.38 2.66
C ASN A 234 18.31 38.15 2.01
N GLN A 235 19.60 37.81 2.33
CA GLN A 235 20.75 38.23 1.51
C GLN A 235 21.92 37.27 1.74
N SER A 236 21.92 36.12 1.05
CA SER A 236 23.13 35.45 0.63
C SER A 236 23.45 35.88 -0.80
N ASN A 237 23.94 37.10 -0.97
CA ASN A 237 24.76 37.49 -2.11
C ASN A 237 25.71 38.59 -1.62
N GLU A 238 26.90 38.20 -1.23
CA GLU A 238 28.07 39.03 -1.24
C GLU A 238 28.35 39.38 -2.69
N ASN A 239 28.02 40.58 -3.11
CA ASN A 239 28.63 41.39 -4.17
C ASN A 239 27.57 42.32 -4.79
N ASP A 240 27.33 43.44 -4.14
CA ASP A 240 27.08 44.73 -4.83
C ASP A 240 27.26 45.90 -3.86
N GLN A 241 28.48 46.47 -3.87
CA GLN A 241 28.72 47.81 -3.41
C GLN A 241 28.26 48.77 -4.51
N SER A 242 27.08 49.33 -4.38
CA SER A 242 26.79 50.71 -4.87
C SER A 242 25.24 50.93 -4.92
N SER A 243 24.72 51.57 -3.89
CA SER A 243 23.81 52.72 -4.02
C SER A 243 23.35 53.17 -2.62
N LEU A 244 23.98 54.22 -2.15
CA LEU A 244 23.48 55.02 -1.06
C LEU A 244 22.17 55.70 -1.46
N SER A 245 21.07 55.33 -0.80
CA SER A 245 19.96 56.25 -0.58
C SER A 245 19.62 56.23 0.90
N GLN A 246 19.95 57.38 1.52
CA GLN A 246 19.69 57.71 2.90
C GLN A 246 18.18 57.78 3.17
N HIS A 247 17.63 56.79 3.91
CA HIS A 247 16.55 57.02 4.82
C HIS A 247 17.03 56.63 6.22
N ASN A 248 17.31 57.70 7.01
CA ASN A 248 17.61 57.62 8.43
C ASN A 248 16.34 57.20 9.20
N GLU A 249 16.06 55.94 9.31
CA GLU A 249 15.30 55.39 10.43
C GLU A 249 16.29 54.76 11.39
N LYS A 250 16.36 55.31 12.60
CA LYS A 250 17.08 54.75 13.73
C LYS A 250 16.61 53.29 13.88
N PRO A 251 17.51 52.32 14.10
CA PRO A 251 17.08 50.95 14.44
C PRO A 251 16.26 51.06 15.72
N GLY A 252 14.95 50.79 15.64
CA GLY A 252 14.08 50.70 16.80
C GLY A 252 14.67 49.64 17.73
N SER A 253 14.90 50.02 18.99
CA SER A 253 15.36 49.04 19.98
C SER A 253 14.41 47.87 20.02
N ALA A 254 14.91 46.64 19.82
CA ALA A 254 14.10 45.40 19.96
C ALA A 254 13.34 45.47 21.28
N GLN A 255 12.05 45.26 21.22
CA GLN A 255 11.20 45.25 22.43
C GLN A 255 11.57 44.09 23.35
N PHE A 256 11.83 42.93 22.74
CA PHE A 256 12.20 41.72 23.46
C PHE A 256 13.59 41.23 23.05
N GLU A 257 14.43 40.99 24.06
CA GLU A 257 15.75 40.38 23.91
C GLU A 257 15.70 38.91 24.29
N HIS A 258 16.14 38.02 23.41
CA HIS A 258 16.18 36.59 23.65
C HIS A 258 17.30 36.25 24.63
N ILE A 259 16.96 35.54 25.73
CA ILE A 259 17.93 35.17 26.79
C ILE A 259 18.25 33.69 26.74
N ALA A 260 17.21 32.81 26.70
CA ALA A 260 17.39 31.38 26.69
C ALA A 260 16.19 30.67 26.01
N GLU A 261 16.46 29.49 25.50
CA GLU A 261 15.44 28.65 24.89
C GLU A 261 15.59 27.21 25.38
N PHE A 262 14.46 26.57 25.66
CA PHE A 262 14.33 25.13 25.87
C PHE A 262 13.55 24.53 24.70
N PRO A 263 14.22 23.94 23.69
CA PRO A 263 13.58 23.47 22.48
C PRO A 263 12.55 22.37 22.76
N PHE A 264 11.70 22.10 21.79
CA PHE A 264 10.69 21.04 21.93
C PHE A 264 11.36 19.67 22.18
N ASP A 265 10.86 18.97 23.20
CA ASP A 265 11.29 17.63 23.56
C ASP A 265 10.08 16.69 23.54
N SER A 266 10.19 15.60 22.78
CA SER A 266 9.13 14.61 22.57
C SER A 266 8.76 13.84 23.85
N THR A 267 9.65 13.77 24.85
CA THR A 267 9.38 13.11 26.13
C THR A 267 8.51 13.94 27.04
N VAL A 268 8.78 15.24 27.12
CA VAL A 268 7.99 16.20 27.95
C VAL A 268 6.91 16.93 27.13
N LYS A 269 6.93 16.84 25.82
CA LYS A 269 5.94 17.37 24.84
C LYS A 269 5.64 18.86 24.97
N ARG A 270 6.66 19.68 25.29
CA ARG A 270 6.56 21.13 25.39
C ARG A 270 7.88 21.81 25.05
N MET A 271 7.82 23.11 24.74
CA MET A 271 8.95 24.02 24.63
C MET A 271 8.70 25.30 25.42
N SER A 272 9.75 26.00 25.78
CA SER A 272 9.67 27.31 26.42
C SER A 272 10.83 28.20 26.01
N SER A 273 10.61 29.51 26.04
CA SER A 273 11.60 30.54 25.73
C SER A 273 11.58 31.64 26.78
N VAL A 274 12.75 32.22 27.07
CA VAL A 274 12.95 33.28 28.05
C VAL A 274 13.39 34.55 27.33
N TYR A 275 12.63 35.62 27.52
CA TYR A 275 12.92 36.94 26.93
C TYR A 275 12.98 38.02 28.00
N TYR A 276 13.81 39.03 27.76
CA TYR A 276 13.79 40.27 28.52
C TYR A 276 13.02 41.33 27.73
N ASN A 277 12.04 41.97 28.38
CA ASN A 277 11.27 43.07 27.78
C ASN A 277 11.91 44.39 28.19
N ASN A 278 12.48 45.11 27.19
CA ASN A 278 13.17 46.36 27.37
C ASN A 278 12.24 47.54 27.77
N HIS A 279 10.93 47.43 27.48
CA HIS A 279 10.00 48.51 27.84
C HIS A 279 9.51 48.43 29.29
N ASN A 280 9.25 47.23 29.77
CA ASN A 280 8.70 47.00 31.10
C ASN A 280 9.74 46.54 32.13
N GLU A 281 11.02 46.39 31.72
CA GLU A 281 12.12 45.86 32.54
C GLU A 281 11.77 44.53 33.22
N THR A 282 11.13 43.62 32.48
CA THR A 282 10.65 42.32 32.97
C THR A 282 11.27 41.15 32.21
N TYR A 283 11.55 40.07 32.96
CA TYR A 283 11.85 38.78 32.36
C TYR A 283 10.55 38.01 32.15
N ASN A 284 10.36 37.48 30.96
CA ASN A 284 9.15 36.74 30.60
C ASN A 284 9.53 35.34 30.12
N ILE A 285 8.84 34.35 30.62
CA ILE A 285 8.93 32.96 30.20
C ILE A 285 7.65 32.66 29.43
N TYR A 286 7.80 32.19 28.22
CA TYR A 286 6.69 31.79 27.34
C TYR A 286 6.80 30.30 27.05
N GLY A 287 5.70 29.56 27.29
CA GLY A 287 5.65 28.12 27.10
C GLY A 287 4.49 27.67 26.22
N LYS A 288 4.74 26.69 25.35
CA LYS A 288 3.71 26.02 24.59
C LYS A 288 3.94 24.51 24.56
N GLY A 289 2.89 23.72 24.37
CA GLY A 289 3.00 22.27 24.27
C GLY A 289 1.66 21.55 24.31
N ALA A 290 1.72 20.22 24.42
CA ALA A 290 0.53 19.41 24.64
C ALA A 290 -0.21 19.88 25.91
N PHE A 291 -1.53 19.89 25.85
CA PHE A 291 -2.34 20.41 26.96
C PHE A 291 -1.96 19.78 28.30
N GLU A 292 -1.83 18.46 28.36
CA GLU A 292 -1.51 17.76 29.61
C GLU A 292 -0.15 18.17 30.21
N SER A 293 0.81 18.45 29.31
CA SER A 293 2.16 18.86 29.71
C SER A 293 2.23 20.31 30.17
N ILE A 294 1.47 21.20 29.54
CA ILE A 294 1.43 22.62 29.93
C ILE A 294 0.63 22.81 31.22
N ILE A 295 -0.54 22.17 31.35
CA ILE A 295 -1.40 22.32 32.53
C ILE A 295 -0.70 21.81 33.80
N SER A 296 0.14 20.79 33.71
CA SER A 296 0.94 20.28 34.84
C SER A 296 1.99 21.28 35.33
N CYS A 297 2.38 22.25 34.53
CA CYS A 297 3.31 23.32 34.88
C CYS A 297 2.61 24.60 35.38
N CYS A 298 1.28 24.66 35.28
CA CYS A 298 0.50 25.84 35.62
C CYS A 298 -0.03 25.74 37.07
N SER A 299 0.13 26.81 37.83
CA SER A 299 -0.46 26.96 39.17
C SER A 299 -1.66 27.91 39.18
N SER A 300 -1.85 28.68 38.12
CA SER A 300 -2.87 29.73 38.04
C SER A 300 -3.36 29.95 36.61
N TRP A 301 -4.49 30.61 36.47
CA TRP A 301 -5.11 30.99 35.21
C TRP A 301 -5.94 32.25 35.32
N TYR A 302 -6.46 32.80 34.24
CA TYR A 302 -7.41 33.90 34.24
C TYR A 302 -8.83 33.33 34.43
N GLY A 303 -9.30 33.29 35.70
CA GLY A 303 -10.59 32.72 36.08
C GLY A 303 -11.81 33.62 35.83
N LYS A 304 -13.00 33.21 36.33
CA LYS A 304 -14.30 33.78 36.02
C LYS A 304 -14.52 35.21 36.46
N ASP A 305 -13.82 35.72 37.50
CA ASP A 305 -14.21 36.90 38.26
C ASP A 305 -13.39 38.19 37.97
N GLY A 306 -12.90 38.35 36.76
CA GLY A 306 -12.30 39.60 36.34
C GLY A 306 -10.74 39.65 36.51
N VAL A 307 -10.14 40.78 36.28
CA VAL A 307 -8.72 41.16 36.13
C VAL A 307 -7.61 40.43 36.97
N LYS A 308 -7.93 39.46 37.82
CA LYS A 308 -6.99 38.76 38.68
C LYS A 308 -6.68 37.36 38.24
N ILE A 309 -5.38 37.05 38.21
CA ILE A 309 -4.87 35.68 38.15
C ILE A 309 -5.38 34.92 39.38
N THR A 310 -6.10 33.84 39.18
CA THR A 310 -6.64 32.97 40.23
C THR A 310 -5.90 31.64 40.26
N PRO A 311 -5.73 31.02 41.44
CA PRO A 311 -5.21 29.66 41.53
C PRO A 311 -6.05 28.70 40.70
N LEU A 312 -5.41 27.79 40.02
CA LEU A 312 -6.06 26.78 39.18
C LEU A 312 -6.62 25.66 40.05
N THR A 313 -7.95 25.43 39.99
CA THR A 313 -8.60 24.35 40.71
C THR A 313 -8.89 23.15 39.81
N ASP A 314 -9.12 21.96 40.39
CA ASP A 314 -9.45 20.76 39.59
C ASP A 314 -10.72 20.96 38.74
N CYS A 315 -11.68 21.77 39.20
CA CYS A 315 -12.88 22.10 38.44
C CYS A 315 -12.55 22.97 37.20
N ASP A 316 -11.59 23.88 37.35
CA ASP A 316 -11.13 24.73 36.24
C ASP A 316 -10.38 23.88 35.21
N VAL A 317 -9.50 22.97 35.64
CA VAL A 317 -8.82 22.03 34.77
C VAL A 317 -9.81 21.19 34.00
N GLU A 318 -10.89 20.71 34.62
CA GLU A 318 -11.94 19.95 33.96
C GLU A 318 -12.72 20.81 32.93
N THR A 319 -12.93 22.08 33.22
CA THR A 319 -13.55 23.03 32.28
C THR A 319 -12.66 23.26 31.06
N ILE A 320 -11.35 23.46 31.28
CA ILE A 320 -10.39 23.59 30.16
C ILE A 320 -10.34 22.29 29.36
N ARG A 321 -10.35 21.13 30.04
CA ARG A 321 -10.35 19.80 29.38
C ARG A 321 -11.58 19.61 28.48
N LYS A 322 -12.75 20.06 28.87
CA LYS A 322 -13.95 20.03 28.02
C LYS A 322 -13.75 20.82 26.72
N ASN A 323 -13.10 21.99 26.78
CA ASN A 323 -12.78 22.74 25.57
C ASN A 323 -11.73 22.03 24.71
N VAL A 324 -10.73 21.37 25.31
CA VAL A 324 -9.79 20.51 24.58
C VAL A 324 -10.52 19.39 23.83
N TYR A 325 -11.47 18.71 24.51
CA TYR A 325 -12.29 17.68 23.86
C TYR A 325 -13.16 18.22 22.73
N SER A 326 -13.77 19.40 22.93
CA SER A 326 -14.56 20.04 21.86
C SER A 326 -13.72 20.31 20.61
N LEU A 327 -12.57 20.96 20.78
CA LEU A 327 -11.65 21.27 19.70
C LEU A 327 -11.10 19.99 19.03
N SER A 328 -10.75 18.99 19.84
CA SER A 328 -10.22 17.72 19.31
C SER A 328 -11.26 16.91 18.54
N ASN A 329 -12.53 16.95 18.93
CA ASN A 329 -13.64 16.28 18.23
C ASN A 329 -13.92 16.90 16.84
N GLU A 330 -13.46 18.14 16.60
CA GLU A 330 -13.46 18.78 15.29
C GLU A 330 -12.23 18.42 14.44
N GLY A 331 -11.44 17.45 14.86
CA GLY A 331 -10.23 17.00 14.14
C GLY A 331 -9.00 17.87 14.39
N LEU A 332 -9.05 18.82 15.35
CA LEU A 332 -7.97 19.74 15.60
C LEU A 332 -6.91 19.16 16.54
N ARG A 333 -5.63 19.43 16.24
CA ARG A 333 -4.51 19.20 17.15
C ARG A 333 -4.44 20.36 18.14
N VAL A 334 -4.68 20.09 19.42
CA VAL A 334 -4.79 21.14 20.45
C VAL A 334 -3.48 21.33 21.19
N LEU A 335 -3.00 22.58 21.26
CA LEU A 335 -1.85 22.98 22.04
C LEU A 335 -2.27 24.03 23.10
N GLY A 336 -1.64 23.94 24.27
CA GLY A 336 -1.81 24.90 25.35
C GLY A 336 -0.68 25.93 25.38
N PHE A 337 -1.00 27.14 25.85
CA PHE A 337 -0.07 28.25 26.06
C PHE A 337 -0.10 28.69 27.53
N ALA A 338 1.09 28.99 28.04
CA ALA A 338 1.26 29.53 29.39
C ALA A 338 2.42 30.53 29.43
N SER A 339 2.36 31.49 30.34
CA SER A 339 3.46 32.43 30.54
C SER A 339 3.67 32.73 32.02
N LYS A 340 4.87 33.30 32.29
CA LYS A 340 5.22 33.80 33.63
C LYS A 340 6.07 35.06 33.44
N SER A 341 5.81 36.11 34.20
CA SER A 341 6.55 37.37 34.16
C SER A 341 7.02 37.74 35.56
N PHE A 342 8.21 38.27 35.68
CA PHE A 342 8.78 38.80 36.91
C PHE A 342 9.67 40.01 36.62
N THR A 343 9.67 40.98 37.53
CA THR A 343 10.49 42.21 37.42
C THR A 343 11.94 41.90 37.77
N LYS A 344 12.86 42.72 37.23
CA LYS A 344 14.29 42.61 37.48
C LYS A 344 14.64 42.60 38.98
N ASP A 345 13.87 43.32 39.80
CA ASP A 345 14.07 43.45 41.26
C ASP A 345 13.67 42.17 42.02
N GLN A 346 12.89 41.28 41.40
CA GLN A 346 12.41 40.05 42.01
C GLN A 346 13.35 38.87 41.84
N VAL A 347 14.37 38.97 41.00
CA VAL A 347 15.23 37.87 40.62
C VAL A 347 16.71 38.27 40.75
N ASN A 348 17.48 37.57 41.58
CA ASN A 348 18.91 37.73 41.66
C ASN A 348 19.62 37.02 40.51
N ASP A 349 20.88 37.46 40.22
CA ASP A 349 21.68 36.91 39.12
C ASP A 349 21.85 35.36 39.17
N ASP A 350 21.95 34.80 40.40
CA ASP A 350 22.04 33.34 40.58
C ASP A 350 20.71 32.62 40.25
N GLN A 351 19.60 33.24 40.59
CA GLN A 351 18.26 32.71 40.23
C GLN A 351 18.03 32.84 38.73
N LEU A 352 18.45 33.93 38.10
CA LEU A 352 18.34 34.07 36.65
C LEU A 352 19.18 33.02 35.91
N LYS A 353 20.42 32.77 36.38
CA LYS A 353 21.25 31.68 35.86
C LYS A 353 20.59 30.31 36.01
N ASN A 354 19.94 30.07 37.14
CA ASN A 354 19.20 28.82 37.34
C ASN A 354 17.98 28.68 36.41
N ILE A 355 17.21 29.76 36.22
CA ILE A 355 16.05 29.78 35.30
C ILE A 355 16.52 29.56 33.86
N THR A 356 17.62 30.17 33.43
CA THR A 356 18.10 30.02 32.06
C THR A 356 18.81 28.72 31.76
N SER A 357 19.28 27.99 32.78
CA SER A 357 20.01 26.71 32.63
C SER A 357 19.16 25.46 32.98
N ASN A 358 18.10 25.63 33.78
CA ASN A 358 17.30 24.52 34.26
C ASN A 358 15.82 24.62 33.80
N ARG A 359 15.45 23.74 32.92
CA ARG A 359 14.10 23.63 32.36
C ARG A 359 13.01 23.51 33.42
N ALA A 360 13.23 22.66 34.44
CA ALA A 360 12.24 22.42 35.48
C ALA A 360 11.94 23.68 36.32
N THR A 361 12.93 24.54 36.51
CA THR A 361 12.79 25.81 37.22
C THR A 361 12.11 26.87 36.35
N ALA A 362 12.45 26.92 35.06
CA ALA A 362 11.81 27.83 34.12
C ALA A 362 10.32 27.50 33.91
N GLU A 363 10.00 26.24 33.79
CA GLU A 363 8.64 25.76 33.49
C GLU A 363 7.79 25.50 34.73
N SER A 364 8.06 26.13 35.88
CA SER A 364 7.28 26.00 37.11
C SER A 364 6.40 27.23 37.35
N ASP A 365 5.23 27.01 37.93
CA ASP A 365 4.27 28.06 38.36
C ASP A 365 3.88 29.03 37.23
N LEU A 366 3.59 28.47 36.05
CA LEU A 366 3.12 29.22 34.90
C LEU A 366 1.64 29.62 35.07
N VAL A 367 1.24 30.66 34.34
CA VAL A 367 -0.16 31.10 34.20
C VAL A 367 -0.70 30.56 32.87
N PHE A 368 -1.77 29.78 32.93
CA PHE A 368 -2.42 29.27 31.73
C PHE A 368 -3.16 30.39 30.99
N LEU A 369 -2.93 30.52 29.67
CA LEU A 369 -3.47 31.60 28.84
C LEU A 369 -4.56 31.15 27.87
N GLY A 370 -4.48 29.95 27.31
CA GLY A 370 -5.44 29.47 26.33
C GLY A 370 -4.96 28.32 25.48
N LEU A 371 -5.76 27.99 24.47
CA LEU A 371 -5.56 26.87 23.56
C LEU A 371 -5.55 27.34 22.12
N ILE A 372 -4.82 26.64 21.26
CA ILE A 372 -4.96 26.71 19.81
C ILE A 372 -5.28 25.32 19.23
N GLY A 373 -6.23 25.27 18.34
CA GLY A 373 -6.57 24.09 17.53
C GLY A 373 -6.02 24.26 16.13
N ILE A 374 -5.14 23.34 15.74
CA ILE A 374 -4.43 23.31 14.45
C ILE A 374 -4.97 22.13 13.66
N TYR A 375 -5.38 22.39 12.42
CA TYR A 375 -5.93 21.42 11.50
C TYR A 375 -4.87 20.96 10.50
N ASP A 376 -4.81 19.65 10.28
CA ASP A 376 -4.00 19.01 9.25
C ASP A 376 -4.95 18.33 8.27
N PRO A 377 -5.25 18.98 7.13
CA PRO A 377 -6.27 18.50 6.21
C PRO A 377 -5.88 17.17 5.58
N PRO A 378 -6.83 16.22 5.42
CA PRO A 378 -6.62 15.04 4.61
C PRO A 378 -6.25 15.43 3.18
N ARG A 379 -5.50 14.57 2.50
CA ARG A 379 -5.31 14.71 1.04
C ARG A 379 -6.62 14.45 0.33
N ASN A 380 -6.91 15.18 -0.73
CA ASN A 380 -8.18 15.09 -1.47
C ASN A 380 -8.45 13.67 -2.00
N GLU A 381 -7.40 12.93 -2.34
CA GLU A 381 -7.47 11.59 -2.92
C GLU A 381 -7.63 10.49 -1.86
N THR A 382 -7.33 10.76 -0.58
CA THR A 382 -7.27 9.74 0.47
C THR A 382 -8.62 9.06 0.70
N ALA A 383 -9.72 9.81 0.80
CA ALA A 383 -11.04 9.23 1.03
C ALA A 383 -11.48 8.33 -0.14
N GLY A 384 -11.18 8.75 -1.39
CA GLY A 384 -11.43 7.95 -2.58
C GLY A 384 -10.60 6.67 -2.61
N ALA A 385 -9.35 6.72 -2.15
CA ALA A 385 -8.45 5.56 -2.08
C ALA A 385 -8.90 4.57 -1.00
N VAL A 386 -9.24 5.04 0.20
CA VAL A 386 -9.75 4.20 1.30
C VAL A 386 -10.99 3.42 0.86
N LYS A 387 -11.94 4.11 0.21
CA LYS A 387 -13.14 3.45 -0.33
C LYS A 387 -12.80 2.33 -1.33
N LYS A 388 -11.83 2.56 -2.22
CA LYS A 388 -11.38 1.54 -3.18
C LYS A 388 -10.63 0.40 -2.50
N PHE A 389 -9.86 0.65 -1.45
CA PHE A 389 -9.24 -0.41 -0.66
C PHE A 389 -10.29 -1.30 0.00
N HIS A 390 -11.31 -0.72 0.61
CA HIS A 390 -12.43 -1.49 1.17
C HIS A 390 -13.15 -2.33 0.10
N GLN A 391 -13.41 -1.78 -1.09
CA GLN A 391 -13.98 -2.52 -2.21
C GLN A 391 -13.09 -3.69 -2.65
N ALA A 392 -11.78 -3.50 -2.57
CA ALA A 392 -10.78 -4.52 -2.86
C ALA A 392 -10.58 -5.55 -1.72
N GLY A 393 -11.37 -5.46 -0.62
CA GLY A 393 -11.27 -6.32 0.54
C GLY A 393 -10.03 -6.07 1.40
N ILE A 394 -9.50 -4.85 1.38
CA ILE A 394 -8.33 -4.43 2.16
C ILE A 394 -8.80 -3.48 3.26
N ASN A 395 -8.45 -3.79 4.52
CA ASN A 395 -8.71 -2.90 5.64
C ASN A 395 -7.61 -1.84 5.76
N VAL A 396 -8.00 -0.64 6.19
CA VAL A 396 -7.04 0.44 6.46
C VAL A 396 -7.08 0.76 7.94
N HIS A 397 -5.90 0.72 8.58
CA HIS A 397 -5.70 1.03 10.00
C HIS A 397 -4.92 2.33 10.14
N MET A 398 -5.39 3.25 10.96
CA MET A 398 -4.67 4.49 11.29
C MET A 398 -3.93 4.34 12.62
N LEU A 399 -2.61 4.50 12.60
CA LEU A 399 -1.73 4.41 13.77
C LEU A 399 -1.06 5.76 13.99
N THR A 400 -1.57 6.57 14.93
CA THR A 400 -1.11 7.96 15.10
C THR A 400 -0.71 8.31 16.53
N GLY A 401 0.26 9.22 16.68
CA GLY A 401 0.62 9.84 17.96
C GLY A 401 -0.38 10.89 18.46
N ASP A 402 -1.38 11.25 17.64
CA ASP A 402 -2.35 12.29 17.95
C ASP A 402 -3.35 11.88 19.06
N PHE A 403 -4.10 12.87 19.52
CA PHE A 403 -5.19 12.67 20.51
C PHE A 403 -6.35 11.87 19.90
N VAL A 404 -7.06 11.09 20.74
CA VAL A 404 -8.13 10.17 20.29
C VAL A 404 -9.23 10.90 19.52
N GLY A 405 -9.67 12.07 19.98
CA GLY A 405 -10.71 12.86 19.31
C GLY A 405 -10.29 13.27 17.90
N THR A 406 -9.08 13.79 17.76
CA THR A 406 -8.51 14.19 16.46
C THR A 406 -8.35 12.99 15.52
N ALA A 407 -7.82 11.87 16.01
CA ALA A 407 -7.66 10.65 15.23
C ALA A 407 -9.00 10.10 14.73
N LYS A 408 -10.02 10.09 15.61
CA LYS A 408 -11.38 9.65 15.30
C LYS A 408 -12.03 10.53 14.23
N ALA A 409 -11.94 11.86 14.38
CA ALA A 409 -12.53 12.79 13.42
C ALA A 409 -11.92 12.64 12.02
N ILE A 410 -10.59 12.61 11.92
CA ILE A 410 -9.91 12.40 10.63
C ILE A 410 -10.22 11.01 10.05
N ALA A 411 -10.27 9.96 10.86
CA ALA A 411 -10.59 8.61 10.40
C ALA A 411 -12.02 8.51 9.84
N GLN A 412 -12.97 9.25 10.41
CA GLN A 412 -14.33 9.36 9.86
C GLN A 412 -14.37 10.15 8.55
N GLU A 413 -13.62 11.25 8.47
CA GLU A 413 -13.53 12.09 7.27
C GLU A 413 -12.94 11.32 6.08
N VAL A 414 -11.89 10.53 6.29
CA VAL A 414 -11.28 9.72 5.21
C VAL A 414 -11.99 8.38 4.98
N GLY A 415 -12.97 8.00 5.79
CA GLY A 415 -13.77 6.79 5.62
C GLY A 415 -13.13 5.51 6.18
N ILE A 416 -12.12 5.60 7.03
CA ILE A 416 -11.56 4.48 7.81
C ILE A 416 -12.54 4.03 8.89
N LEU A 417 -13.25 4.99 9.52
CA LEU A 417 -14.34 4.73 10.44
C LEU A 417 -15.70 5.08 9.82
N PRO A 418 -16.77 4.36 10.18
CA PRO A 418 -18.10 4.72 9.72
C PRO A 418 -18.51 6.10 10.28
N THR A 419 -19.18 6.88 9.45
CA THR A 419 -19.66 8.22 9.84
C THR A 419 -20.66 8.17 11.00
N ASN A 420 -21.49 7.12 11.07
CA ASN A 420 -22.54 6.95 12.06
C ASN A 420 -22.20 5.86 13.08
N LEU A 421 -21.30 6.15 14.01
CA LEU A 421 -20.92 5.24 15.09
C LEU A 421 -22.08 4.91 16.04
N TYR A 422 -23.17 5.67 16.00
CA TYR A 422 -24.37 5.44 16.84
C TYR A 422 -25.13 4.15 16.48
N HIS A 423 -24.85 3.54 15.33
CA HIS A 423 -25.46 2.27 14.92
C HIS A 423 -24.76 1.06 15.52
N TYR A 424 -23.61 1.24 16.15
CA TYR A 424 -22.79 0.17 16.72
C TYR A 424 -22.89 0.20 18.26
N SER A 425 -22.79 -0.97 18.91
CA SER A 425 -22.70 -1.03 20.36
C SER A 425 -21.43 -0.35 20.88
N GLN A 426 -21.46 0.16 22.11
CA GLN A 426 -20.31 0.84 22.71
C GLN A 426 -19.07 -0.06 22.73
N GLU A 427 -19.24 -1.36 23.00
CA GLU A 427 -18.15 -2.35 22.98
C GLU A 427 -17.47 -2.46 21.62
N ILE A 428 -18.25 -2.40 20.55
CA ILE A 428 -17.72 -2.41 19.17
C ILE A 428 -16.98 -1.11 18.87
N VAL A 429 -17.55 0.03 19.23
CA VAL A 429 -16.89 1.33 19.04
C VAL A 429 -15.56 1.39 19.80
N ASP A 430 -15.53 0.85 21.02
CA ASP A 430 -14.32 0.79 21.86
C ASP A 430 -13.28 -0.17 21.27
N SER A 431 -13.70 -1.24 20.56
CA SER A 431 -12.79 -2.12 19.82
C SER A 431 -12.26 -1.50 18.54
N MET A 432 -13.05 -0.65 17.85
CA MET A 432 -12.61 0.05 16.64
C MET A 432 -11.57 1.13 16.91
N VAL A 433 -11.66 1.80 18.06
CA VAL A 433 -10.82 2.94 18.43
C VAL A 433 -10.21 2.73 19.81
N MET A 434 -8.90 2.53 19.85
CA MET A 434 -8.15 2.33 21.09
C MET A 434 -7.04 3.39 21.25
N THR A 435 -6.60 3.59 22.48
CA THR A 435 -5.35 4.31 22.75
C THR A 435 -4.18 3.33 22.74
N GLY A 436 -2.97 3.83 22.44
CA GLY A 436 -1.74 3.01 22.50
C GLY A 436 -1.58 2.35 23.88
N SER A 437 -1.86 3.08 24.98
CA SER A 437 -1.78 2.52 26.32
C SER A 437 -2.81 1.41 26.61
N GLN A 438 -4.02 1.49 26.05
CA GLN A 438 -5.01 0.42 26.16
C GLN A 438 -4.56 -0.82 25.37
N PHE A 439 -4.14 -0.63 24.12
CA PHE A 439 -3.67 -1.72 23.27
C PHE A 439 -2.39 -2.38 23.80
N ASP A 440 -1.44 -1.59 24.31
CA ASP A 440 -0.18 -2.09 24.89
C ASP A 440 -0.41 -2.79 26.25
N GLY A 441 -1.49 -2.46 26.94
CA GLY A 441 -1.88 -3.09 28.21
C GLY A 441 -2.52 -4.47 28.07
N LEU A 442 -3.02 -4.85 26.87
CA LEU A 442 -3.57 -6.17 26.62
C LEU A 442 -2.44 -7.21 26.53
N SER A 443 -2.68 -8.44 26.96
CA SER A 443 -1.79 -9.57 26.68
C SER A 443 -1.84 -9.95 25.19
N GLU A 444 -0.91 -10.79 24.73
CA GLU A 444 -0.94 -11.28 23.35
C GLU A 444 -2.18 -12.14 23.07
N GLU A 445 -2.59 -12.95 24.05
CA GLU A 445 -3.79 -13.78 23.97
C GLU A 445 -5.05 -12.93 23.87
N GLU A 446 -5.18 -11.88 24.70
CA GLU A 446 -6.30 -10.93 24.62
C GLU A 446 -6.36 -10.18 23.31
N VAL A 447 -5.21 -9.79 22.73
CA VAL A 447 -5.16 -9.18 21.39
C VAL A 447 -5.61 -10.17 20.32
N ASP A 448 -5.22 -11.45 20.43
CA ASP A 448 -5.58 -12.48 19.46
C ASP A 448 -7.06 -12.91 19.60
N ASP A 449 -7.67 -12.73 20.78
CA ASP A 449 -9.10 -12.97 21.06
C ASP A 449 -10.02 -11.82 20.62
N LEU A 450 -9.46 -10.63 20.31
CA LEU A 450 -10.28 -9.54 19.78
C LEU A 450 -10.97 -9.99 18.47
N PRO A 451 -12.28 -9.79 18.31
CA PRO A 451 -13.00 -10.21 17.12
C PRO A 451 -12.44 -9.53 15.86
N VAL A 452 -12.10 -8.25 15.96
CA VAL A 452 -11.42 -7.48 14.90
C VAL A 452 -10.35 -6.59 15.54
N LEU A 453 -9.20 -6.42 14.87
CA LEU A 453 -8.16 -5.51 15.35
C LEU A 453 -8.61 -4.05 15.18
N PRO A 454 -8.15 -3.12 16.04
CA PRO A 454 -8.56 -1.71 15.99
C PRO A 454 -8.31 -1.06 14.64
N LEU A 455 -9.28 -0.31 14.13
CA LEU A 455 -9.12 0.51 12.93
C LEU A 455 -8.31 1.78 13.20
N VAL A 456 -8.40 2.30 14.43
CA VAL A 456 -7.67 3.50 14.85
C VAL A 456 -6.99 3.24 16.19
N ILE A 457 -5.68 3.43 16.23
CA ILE A 457 -4.94 3.47 17.49
C ILE A 457 -4.33 4.88 17.62
N ALA A 458 -4.78 5.61 18.63
CA ALA A 458 -4.34 6.96 18.93
C ALA A 458 -3.27 6.96 20.04
N ARG A 459 -2.44 8.01 20.13
CA ARG A 459 -1.33 8.10 21.10
C ARG A 459 -0.34 6.93 20.98
N CYS A 460 -0.12 6.42 19.75
CA CYS A 460 0.83 5.36 19.47
C CYS A 460 2.26 5.73 19.83
N SER A 461 2.96 4.79 20.45
CA SER A 461 4.42 4.73 20.48
C SER A 461 4.95 3.96 19.26
N PRO A 462 6.24 4.08 18.90
CA PRO A 462 6.82 3.21 17.87
C PRO A 462 6.66 1.72 18.16
N GLN A 463 6.70 1.32 19.43
CA GLN A 463 6.49 -0.05 19.88
C GLN A 463 5.05 -0.52 19.64
N THR A 464 4.06 0.35 19.90
CA THR A 464 2.64 0.05 19.63
C THR A 464 2.42 -0.26 18.15
N LYS A 465 3.07 0.50 17.24
CA LYS A 465 3.00 0.25 15.78
C LYS A 465 3.57 -1.13 15.40
N VAL A 466 4.72 -1.50 15.98
CA VAL A 466 5.32 -2.83 15.77
C VAL A 466 4.40 -3.94 16.28
N ARG A 467 3.84 -3.77 17.48
CA ARG A 467 2.94 -4.75 18.09
C ARG A 467 1.67 -4.98 17.27
N MET A 468 1.12 -3.93 16.67
CA MET A 468 -0.03 -4.08 15.74
C MET A 468 0.32 -4.95 14.53
N ILE A 469 1.49 -4.76 13.95
CA ILE A 469 1.97 -5.58 12.83
C ILE A 469 2.20 -7.03 13.25
N GLU A 470 2.76 -7.26 14.44
CA GLU A 470 2.92 -8.62 14.99
C GLU A 470 1.58 -9.32 15.20
N ALA A 471 0.56 -8.59 15.68
CA ALA A 471 -0.80 -9.12 15.84
C ALA A 471 -1.41 -9.51 14.48
N LEU A 472 -1.22 -8.69 13.43
CA LEU A 472 -1.65 -9.04 12.07
C LEU A 472 -0.92 -10.29 11.55
N HIS A 473 0.39 -10.41 11.79
CA HIS A 473 1.18 -11.57 11.41
C HIS A 473 0.74 -12.85 12.13
N ARG A 474 0.42 -12.79 13.45
CA ARG A 474 -0.12 -13.94 14.20
C ARG A 474 -1.46 -14.41 13.61
N ARG A 475 -2.30 -13.47 13.14
CA ARG A 475 -3.56 -13.76 12.42
C ARG A 475 -3.34 -14.16 10.96
N LYS A 476 -2.09 -14.39 10.53
CA LYS A 476 -1.70 -14.77 9.16
C LYS A 476 -2.15 -13.76 8.09
N LYS A 477 -2.28 -12.49 8.47
CA LYS A 477 -2.62 -11.40 7.56
C LYS A 477 -1.35 -10.78 6.98
N PHE A 478 -1.35 -10.52 5.68
CA PHE A 478 -0.32 -9.73 5.02
C PHE A 478 -0.61 -8.26 5.21
N CYS A 479 0.31 -7.54 5.83
CA CYS A 479 0.16 -6.12 6.08
C CYS A 479 1.19 -5.28 5.32
N ALA A 480 0.74 -4.13 4.82
CA ALA A 480 1.60 -3.04 4.41
C ALA A 480 1.65 -1.99 5.53
N MET A 481 2.81 -1.38 5.74
CA MET A 481 2.96 -0.25 6.66
C MET A 481 3.43 0.97 5.89
N THR A 482 2.76 2.12 6.09
CA THR A 482 3.18 3.40 5.51
C THR A 482 3.64 4.37 6.60
N GLY A 483 4.71 5.10 6.34
CA GLY A 483 5.24 6.09 7.27
C GLY A 483 6.29 7.01 6.62
N ASP A 484 6.50 8.19 7.20
CA ASP A 484 7.46 9.19 6.76
C ASP A 484 8.57 9.44 7.77
N GLY A 485 8.32 9.15 9.06
CA GLY A 485 9.19 9.45 10.16
C GLY A 485 10.26 8.40 10.46
N VAL A 486 11.31 8.82 11.17
CA VAL A 486 12.33 7.92 11.73
C VAL A 486 11.71 6.92 12.71
N ASN A 487 10.67 7.36 13.43
CA ASN A 487 9.94 6.55 14.42
C ASN A 487 9.20 5.36 13.80
N ASP A 488 8.92 5.41 12.49
CA ASP A 488 8.20 4.36 11.77
C ASP A 488 9.13 3.27 11.21
N SER A 489 10.44 3.51 11.21
CA SER A 489 11.42 2.59 10.62
C SER A 489 11.35 1.16 11.16
N PRO A 490 11.14 0.91 12.48
CA PRO A 490 10.98 -0.46 12.98
C PRO A 490 9.73 -1.15 12.41
N SER A 491 8.60 -0.45 12.35
CA SER A 491 7.35 -0.97 11.83
C SER A 491 7.38 -1.17 10.30
N LEU A 492 8.04 -0.26 9.56
CA LEU A 492 8.28 -0.42 8.12
C LEU A 492 9.10 -1.68 7.79
N LYS A 493 10.12 -1.99 8.60
CA LYS A 493 10.93 -3.21 8.43
C LYS A 493 10.20 -4.49 8.82
N MET A 494 9.29 -4.41 9.80
CA MET A 494 8.55 -5.56 10.31
C MET A 494 7.41 -5.96 9.37
N ALA A 495 6.76 -5.01 8.71
CA ALA A 495 5.67 -5.25 7.78
C ALA A 495 6.10 -6.15 6.61
N ASN A 496 5.12 -6.83 5.97
CA ASN A 496 5.39 -7.60 4.75
C ASN A 496 5.82 -6.69 3.60
N VAL A 497 5.26 -5.46 3.55
CA VAL A 497 5.66 -4.41 2.62
C VAL A 497 5.77 -3.09 3.38
N GLY A 498 6.96 -2.55 3.51
CA GLY A 498 7.21 -1.21 4.02
C GLY A 498 7.14 -0.17 2.90
N ILE A 499 6.37 0.89 3.10
CA ILE A 499 6.14 1.96 2.11
C ILE A 499 6.53 3.30 2.73
N ALA A 500 7.53 3.99 2.20
CA ALA A 500 7.95 5.31 2.66
C ALA A 500 7.53 6.43 1.69
N MET A 501 7.43 7.65 2.23
CA MET A 501 7.23 8.87 1.45
C MET A 501 8.55 9.32 0.81
N GLY A 502 8.50 9.78 -0.45
CA GLY A 502 9.68 10.14 -1.23
C GLY A 502 10.14 11.58 -1.04
N ILE A 503 9.20 12.51 -0.91
CA ILE A 503 9.49 13.96 -0.78
C ILE A 503 9.76 14.31 0.69
N ASN A 504 8.78 14.06 1.57
CA ASN A 504 8.83 14.43 2.98
C ASN A 504 9.40 13.34 3.89
N GLY A 505 9.52 12.10 3.38
CA GLY A 505 10.03 10.98 4.16
C GLY A 505 11.50 11.11 4.52
N SER A 506 11.85 10.74 5.75
CA SER A 506 13.25 10.70 6.21
C SER A 506 14.05 9.64 5.45
N ASP A 507 15.35 9.84 5.31
CA ASP A 507 16.22 8.87 4.64
C ASP A 507 16.24 7.52 5.37
N VAL A 508 16.08 7.54 6.70
CA VAL A 508 15.99 6.33 7.52
C VAL A 508 14.71 5.55 7.22
N SER A 509 13.56 6.23 7.03
CA SER A 509 12.32 5.57 6.64
C SER A 509 12.40 5.00 5.22
N LYS A 510 13.02 5.74 4.29
CA LYS A 510 13.28 5.26 2.92
C LYS A 510 14.18 4.03 2.91
N GLU A 511 15.24 4.00 3.72
CA GLU A 511 16.12 2.83 3.84
C GLU A 511 15.43 1.62 4.46
N ALA A 512 14.53 1.85 5.39
CA ALA A 512 13.76 0.80 6.06
C ALA A 512 12.68 0.18 5.16
N SER A 513 12.23 0.91 4.12
CA SER A 513 11.10 0.53 3.26
C SER A 513 11.50 -0.34 2.07
N ASP A 514 10.52 -1.05 1.52
CA ASP A 514 10.62 -1.84 0.30
C ASP A 514 10.19 -1.03 -0.92
N ILE A 515 9.30 -0.06 -0.72
CA ILE A 515 8.69 0.79 -1.73
C ILE A 515 8.77 2.24 -1.27
N VAL A 516 8.95 3.17 -2.23
CA VAL A 516 8.96 4.61 -1.98
C VAL A 516 7.97 5.27 -2.94
N LEU A 517 7.05 6.08 -2.39
CA LEU A 517 6.10 6.88 -3.19
C LEU A 517 6.75 8.22 -3.56
N SER A 518 6.99 8.46 -4.85
CA SER A 518 7.67 9.67 -5.31
C SER A 518 6.81 10.94 -5.22
N ASP A 519 5.51 10.81 -5.05
CA ASP A 519 4.51 11.89 -4.96
C ASP A 519 3.95 12.07 -3.55
N ASP A 520 4.41 11.29 -2.57
CA ASP A 520 3.87 11.22 -1.21
C ASP A 520 2.35 11.01 -1.13
N ASN A 521 1.74 10.47 -2.19
CA ASN A 521 0.28 10.31 -2.26
C ASN A 521 -0.14 8.92 -1.84
N PHE A 522 -0.94 8.80 -0.77
CA PHE A 522 -1.48 7.54 -0.28
C PHE A 522 -2.29 6.79 -1.38
N ALA A 523 -2.96 7.51 -2.28
CA ALA A 523 -3.70 6.91 -3.37
C ALA A 523 -2.81 6.14 -4.37
N SER A 524 -1.52 6.47 -4.47
CA SER A 524 -0.57 5.76 -5.33
C SER A 524 -0.31 4.32 -4.87
N ILE A 525 -0.58 4.00 -3.60
CA ILE A 525 -0.55 2.62 -3.09
C ILE A 525 -1.59 1.74 -3.79
N LEU A 526 -2.73 2.31 -4.19
CA LEU A 526 -3.74 1.58 -4.94
C LEU A 526 -3.18 1.05 -6.28
N ASN A 527 -2.38 1.88 -6.96
CA ASN A 527 -1.71 1.49 -8.20
C ASN A 527 -0.69 0.37 -7.94
N ALA A 528 0.00 0.43 -6.79
CA ALA A 528 0.95 -0.61 -6.39
C ALA A 528 0.25 -1.94 -6.10
N VAL A 529 -0.88 -1.92 -5.39
CA VAL A 529 -1.69 -3.12 -5.10
C VAL A 529 -2.30 -3.70 -6.38
N GLU A 530 -2.85 -2.86 -7.26
CA GLU A 530 -3.37 -3.30 -8.57
C GLU A 530 -2.29 -4.01 -9.38
N GLU A 531 -1.10 -3.42 -9.47
CA GLU A 531 0.02 -3.98 -10.20
C GLU A 531 0.53 -5.27 -9.55
N GLY A 532 0.61 -5.34 -8.22
CA GLY A 532 0.96 -6.55 -7.48
C GLY A 532 -0.01 -7.70 -7.76
N ARG A 533 -1.33 -7.45 -7.71
CA ARG A 533 -2.37 -8.44 -8.05
C ARG A 533 -2.29 -8.86 -9.51
N ARG A 534 -2.08 -7.92 -10.45
CA ARG A 534 -1.87 -8.22 -11.88
C ARG A 534 -0.69 -9.15 -12.08
N MET A 535 0.41 -8.87 -11.39
CA MET A 535 1.61 -9.71 -11.50
C MET A 535 1.35 -11.12 -10.99
N THR A 536 0.68 -11.27 -9.83
CA THR A 536 0.35 -12.59 -9.27
C THR A 536 -0.56 -13.39 -10.22
N ASP A 537 -1.59 -12.77 -10.79
CA ASP A 537 -2.46 -13.40 -11.80
C ASP A 537 -1.66 -13.84 -13.03
N ASN A 538 -0.76 -13.00 -13.53
CA ASN A 538 0.05 -13.31 -14.69
C ASN A 538 1.07 -14.42 -14.41
N ILE A 539 1.66 -14.43 -13.20
CA ILE A 539 2.54 -15.52 -12.75
C ILE A 539 1.77 -16.85 -12.73
N GLN A 540 0.55 -16.89 -12.21
CA GLN A 540 -0.27 -18.10 -12.24
C GLN A 540 -0.53 -18.59 -13.68
N LYS A 541 -0.82 -17.68 -14.62
CA LYS A 541 -1.09 -18.02 -16.03
C LYS A 541 0.14 -18.65 -16.71
N PHE A 542 1.31 -18.01 -16.63
CA PHE A 542 2.48 -18.57 -17.30
C PHE A 542 3.02 -19.83 -16.58
N VAL A 543 2.88 -19.92 -15.26
CA VAL A 543 3.22 -21.15 -14.51
C VAL A 543 2.32 -22.29 -14.96
N LEU A 544 1.01 -22.05 -15.07
CA LEU A 544 0.06 -23.05 -15.59
C LEU A 544 0.43 -23.51 -17.00
N GLN A 545 0.75 -22.57 -17.92
CA GLN A 545 1.17 -22.90 -19.27
C GLN A 545 2.41 -23.81 -19.25
N LEU A 546 3.50 -23.36 -18.60
CA LEU A 546 4.77 -24.10 -18.59
C LEU A 546 4.64 -25.48 -17.95
N LEU A 547 3.91 -25.60 -16.83
CA LEU A 547 3.73 -26.89 -16.17
C LEU A 547 2.83 -27.82 -16.98
N ALA A 548 1.77 -27.33 -17.61
CA ALA A 548 0.92 -28.16 -18.45
C ALA A 548 1.66 -28.72 -19.67
N GLU A 549 2.52 -27.92 -20.31
CA GLU A 549 3.40 -28.36 -21.38
C GLU A 549 4.41 -29.41 -20.90
N ASN A 550 5.04 -29.20 -19.74
CA ASN A 550 5.98 -30.16 -19.18
C ASN A 550 5.30 -31.50 -18.86
N VAL A 551 4.10 -31.47 -18.28
CA VAL A 551 3.29 -32.68 -18.03
C VAL A 551 2.95 -33.37 -19.35
N ALA A 552 2.55 -32.61 -20.37
CA ALA A 552 2.23 -33.17 -21.69
C ALA A 552 3.46 -33.82 -22.34
N GLN A 553 4.61 -33.16 -22.33
CA GLN A 553 5.86 -33.72 -22.86
C GLN A 553 6.28 -35.00 -22.13
N ALA A 554 6.28 -34.97 -20.82
CA ALA A 554 6.68 -36.10 -19.99
C ALA A 554 5.76 -37.30 -20.23
N LEU A 555 4.44 -37.13 -20.19
CA LEU A 555 3.49 -38.19 -20.46
C LEU A 555 3.63 -38.74 -21.90
N TYR A 556 3.79 -37.86 -22.88
CA TYR A 556 3.98 -38.22 -24.28
C TYR A 556 5.23 -39.08 -24.48
N LEU A 557 6.37 -38.65 -23.90
CA LEU A 557 7.65 -39.34 -24.00
C LEU A 557 7.59 -40.72 -23.29
N ILE A 558 6.91 -40.83 -22.17
CA ILE A 558 6.77 -42.12 -21.44
C ILE A 558 5.85 -43.08 -22.18
N ILE A 559 4.67 -42.65 -22.61
CA ILE A 559 3.72 -43.48 -23.33
C ILE A 559 4.33 -43.93 -24.65
N GLY A 560 5.13 -43.05 -25.30
CA GLY A 560 5.83 -43.35 -26.53
C GLY A 560 6.83 -44.52 -26.47
N LEU A 561 7.34 -44.85 -25.25
CA LEU A 561 8.23 -45.99 -25.05
C LEU A 561 7.55 -47.36 -25.31
N VAL A 562 6.24 -47.37 -25.47
CA VAL A 562 5.46 -48.57 -25.84
C VAL A 562 5.78 -49.03 -27.29
N PHE A 563 6.14 -48.09 -28.18
CA PHE A 563 6.49 -48.39 -29.57
C PHE A 563 7.88 -49.05 -29.64
N ARG A 564 7.94 -50.30 -30.09
CA ARG A 564 9.17 -51.12 -30.20
C ARG A 564 9.50 -51.45 -31.62
N ASP A 565 10.79 -51.32 -31.94
CA ASP A 565 11.36 -51.72 -33.23
C ASP A 565 11.40 -53.27 -33.38
N GLU A 566 11.86 -53.73 -34.54
CA GLU A 566 12.00 -55.17 -34.83
C GLU A 566 12.99 -55.88 -33.89
N ASN A 567 13.91 -55.13 -33.23
CA ASN A 567 14.84 -55.66 -32.23
C ASN A 567 14.26 -55.65 -30.81
N GLY A 568 13.04 -55.16 -30.60
CA GLY A 568 12.38 -55.04 -29.30
C GLY A 568 12.89 -53.87 -28.49
N LYS A 569 13.65 -52.94 -29.06
CA LYS A 569 14.05 -51.66 -28.42
C LYS A 569 12.94 -50.62 -28.64
N SER A 570 12.69 -49.75 -27.64
CA SER A 570 11.72 -48.68 -27.78
C SER A 570 12.21 -47.60 -28.76
N VAL A 571 11.31 -47.16 -29.61
CA VAL A 571 11.51 -46.05 -30.54
C VAL A 571 11.10 -44.77 -29.88
N PHE A 572 12.01 -43.80 -29.77
CA PHE A 572 11.70 -42.51 -29.12
C PHE A 572 10.73 -41.71 -30.00
N PRO A 573 9.59 -41.23 -29.43
CA PRO A 573 8.60 -40.51 -30.22
C PRO A 573 8.99 -39.07 -30.54
N LEU A 574 9.96 -38.48 -29.82
CA LEU A 574 10.61 -37.21 -30.08
C LEU A 574 12.12 -37.36 -29.90
N SER A 575 12.88 -36.61 -30.66
CA SER A 575 14.34 -36.54 -30.45
C SER A 575 14.68 -35.65 -29.26
N PRO A 576 15.81 -35.82 -28.59
CA PRO A 576 16.25 -34.94 -27.51
C PRO A 576 16.31 -33.46 -27.85
N VAL A 577 16.67 -33.13 -29.09
CA VAL A 577 16.78 -31.73 -29.57
C VAL A 577 15.38 -31.09 -29.73
N GLU A 578 14.38 -31.88 -30.17
CA GLU A 578 12.98 -31.42 -30.24
C GLU A 578 12.44 -31.02 -28.90
N VAL A 579 12.69 -31.81 -27.86
CA VAL A 579 12.28 -31.52 -26.47
C VAL A 579 12.88 -30.20 -26.01
N LEU A 580 14.18 -29.99 -26.23
CA LEU A 580 14.84 -28.73 -25.88
C LEU A 580 14.31 -27.55 -26.69
N TRP A 581 14.05 -27.74 -27.99
CA TRP A 581 13.48 -26.69 -28.84
C TRP A 581 12.11 -26.23 -28.34
N ILE A 582 11.24 -27.14 -27.97
CA ILE A 582 9.91 -26.83 -27.45
C ILE A 582 10.07 -26.01 -26.17
N ILE A 583 10.90 -26.45 -25.21
CA ILE A 583 11.07 -25.78 -23.91
C ILE A 583 11.65 -24.38 -24.07
N VAL A 584 12.66 -24.21 -24.90
CA VAL A 584 13.42 -22.94 -24.99
C VAL A 584 12.79 -21.97 -25.98
N VAL A 585 12.41 -22.42 -27.16
CA VAL A 585 11.96 -21.54 -28.24
C VAL A 585 10.47 -21.32 -28.23
N THR A 586 9.68 -22.38 -28.07
CA THR A 586 8.22 -22.26 -28.21
C THR A 586 7.49 -21.94 -26.91
N SER A 587 8.00 -22.35 -25.75
CA SER A 587 7.34 -22.09 -24.46
C SER A 587 7.77 -20.78 -23.82
N CYS A 588 9.05 -20.39 -23.93
CA CYS A 588 9.58 -19.25 -23.22
C CYS A 588 8.98 -17.90 -23.67
N PHE A 589 8.90 -17.66 -24.99
CA PHE A 589 8.40 -16.38 -25.52
C PHE A 589 6.91 -16.13 -25.24
N PRO A 590 5.98 -17.09 -25.45
CA PRO A 590 4.59 -16.92 -25.06
C PRO A 590 4.41 -16.75 -23.54
N ALA A 591 5.20 -17.47 -22.72
CA ALA A 591 5.16 -17.30 -21.26
C ALA A 591 5.57 -15.87 -20.84
N MET A 592 6.61 -15.29 -21.48
CA MET A 592 6.94 -13.88 -21.29
C MET A 592 5.78 -12.97 -21.70
N GLY A 593 5.09 -13.28 -22.81
CA GLY A 593 3.91 -12.55 -23.26
C GLY A 593 2.78 -12.58 -22.24
N LEU A 594 2.52 -13.73 -21.60
CA LEU A 594 1.54 -13.85 -20.51
C LEU A 594 1.94 -13.03 -19.28
N GLY A 595 3.23 -12.95 -18.96
CA GLY A 595 3.75 -12.10 -17.90
C GLY A 595 3.50 -10.60 -18.13
N LEU A 596 3.35 -10.18 -19.40
CA LEU A 596 3.07 -8.80 -19.79
C LEU A 596 1.58 -8.50 -19.95
N GLU A 597 0.67 -9.43 -19.64
CA GLU A 597 -0.78 -9.26 -19.82
C GLU A 597 -1.31 -8.13 -18.95
N LYS A 598 -2.33 -7.42 -19.44
CA LYS A 598 -2.96 -6.29 -18.73
C LYS A 598 -3.77 -6.78 -17.54
N ALA A 599 -4.03 -5.89 -16.59
CA ALA A 599 -4.89 -6.15 -15.45
C ALA A 599 -6.32 -6.51 -15.91
N ALA A 600 -6.91 -7.53 -15.32
CA ALA A 600 -8.31 -7.84 -15.53
C ALA A 600 -9.19 -6.70 -14.97
N PRO A 601 -10.30 -6.32 -15.62
CA PRO A 601 -11.14 -5.19 -15.17
C PRO A 601 -11.71 -5.37 -13.76
N ASP A 602 -11.94 -6.61 -13.35
CA ASP A 602 -12.51 -7.02 -12.05
C ASP A 602 -11.44 -7.31 -10.98
N LEU A 603 -10.17 -6.97 -11.24
CA LEU A 603 -9.05 -7.33 -10.37
C LEU A 603 -9.14 -6.70 -8.98
N MET A 604 -9.60 -5.46 -8.90
CA MET A 604 -9.76 -4.72 -7.64
C MET A 604 -11.12 -4.95 -6.96
N ASP A 605 -12.02 -5.72 -7.59
CA ASP A 605 -13.29 -6.14 -6.97
C ASP A 605 -13.17 -7.52 -6.30
N ARG A 606 -12.02 -8.18 -6.44
CA ARG A 606 -11.73 -9.47 -5.83
C ARG A 606 -11.06 -9.28 -4.47
N PRO A 607 -11.32 -10.18 -3.49
CA PRO A 607 -10.57 -10.17 -2.24
C PRO A 607 -9.08 -10.44 -2.48
N PRO A 608 -8.19 -10.09 -1.53
CA PRO A 608 -6.77 -10.41 -1.58
C PRO A 608 -6.53 -11.91 -1.75
N ASN A 609 -5.45 -12.27 -2.43
CA ASN A 609 -5.06 -13.67 -2.58
C ASN A 609 -4.69 -14.26 -1.20
N ASP A 610 -5.13 -15.51 -0.97
CA ASP A 610 -4.78 -16.23 0.24
C ASP A 610 -3.28 -16.56 0.23
N SER A 611 -2.55 -16.01 1.19
CA SER A 611 -1.11 -16.17 1.33
C SER A 611 -0.68 -17.58 1.71
N GLU A 612 -1.55 -18.38 2.36
CA GLU A 612 -1.26 -19.76 2.74
C GLU A 612 -1.28 -20.70 1.53
N VAL A 613 -2.15 -20.43 0.56
CA VAL A 613 -2.30 -21.27 -0.64
C VAL A 613 -1.24 -20.91 -1.70
N GLY A 614 -0.81 -19.67 -1.76
CA GLY A 614 0.18 -19.16 -2.70
C GLY A 614 -0.26 -19.30 -4.17
N ILE A 615 0.74 -19.40 -5.09
CA ILE A 615 0.51 -19.46 -6.53
C ILE A 615 -0.10 -20.82 -6.95
N PHE A 616 0.24 -21.92 -6.26
CA PHE A 616 -0.17 -23.28 -6.58
C PHE A 616 -1.52 -23.63 -5.94
N THR A 617 -2.60 -23.00 -6.41
CA THR A 617 -3.96 -23.37 -6.00
C THR A 617 -4.34 -24.75 -6.54
N TRP A 618 -5.29 -25.44 -5.88
CA TRP A 618 -5.84 -26.70 -6.40
C TRP A 618 -6.42 -26.55 -7.81
N GLU A 619 -6.94 -25.38 -8.13
CA GLU A 619 -7.44 -25.04 -9.46
C GLU A 619 -6.29 -25.10 -10.50
N VAL A 620 -5.16 -24.44 -10.23
CA VAL A 620 -3.98 -24.44 -11.12
C VAL A 620 -3.42 -25.85 -11.30
N ILE A 621 -3.39 -26.67 -10.22
CA ILE A 621 -2.89 -28.04 -10.28
C ILE A 621 -3.78 -28.93 -11.16
N ILE A 622 -5.10 -28.88 -10.94
CA ILE A 622 -6.07 -29.65 -11.73
C ILE A 622 -6.02 -29.23 -13.20
N ASP A 623 -6.00 -27.92 -13.48
CA ASP A 623 -5.89 -27.36 -14.82
C ASP A 623 -4.61 -27.84 -15.53
N THR A 624 -3.46 -27.85 -14.82
CA THR A 624 -2.17 -28.33 -15.32
C THR A 624 -2.27 -29.78 -15.85
N PHE A 625 -2.82 -30.68 -15.05
CA PHE A 625 -2.98 -32.07 -15.46
C PHE A 625 -4.04 -32.23 -16.54
N ALA A 626 -5.15 -31.51 -16.50
CA ALA A 626 -6.19 -31.59 -17.50
C ALA A 626 -5.70 -31.20 -18.89
N TYR A 627 -5.07 -30.01 -19.00
CA TYR A 627 -4.49 -29.56 -20.27
C TYR A 627 -3.34 -30.46 -20.72
N GLY A 628 -2.48 -30.91 -19.81
CA GLY A 628 -1.38 -31.83 -20.11
C GLY A 628 -1.85 -33.15 -20.69
N ILE A 629 -2.92 -33.76 -20.14
CA ILE A 629 -3.49 -35.01 -20.62
C ILE A 629 -4.16 -34.84 -22.01
N ILE A 630 -4.94 -33.77 -22.21
CA ILE A 630 -5.58 -33.48 -23.51
C ILE A 630 -4.51 -33.26 -24.60
N MET A 631 -3.44 -32.54 -24.30
CA MET A 631 -2.33 -32.30 -25.21
C MET A 631 -1.56 -33.57 -25.53
N THR A 632 -1.28 -34.41 -24.52
CA THR A 632 -0.67 -35.75 -24.70
C THR A 632 -1.47 -36.60 -25.64
N GLY A 633 -2.80 -36.68 -25.43
CA GLY A 633 -3.72 -37.43 -26.28
C GLY A 633 -3.70 -36.97 -27.74
N SER A 634 -3.71 -35.64 -27.96
CA SER A 634 -3.65 -35.06 -29.31
C SER A 634 -2.31 -35.34 -29.99
N CYS A 635 -1.19 -35.23 -29.30
CA CYS A 635 0.13 -35.54 -29.87
C CYS A 635 0.30 -37.02 -30.14
N MET A 636 -0.18 -37.90 -29.26
CA MET A 636 -0.13 -39.36 -29.47
C MET A 636 -1.00 -39.78 -30.65
N ALA A 637 -2.19 -39.17 -30.77
CA ALA A 637 -3.06 -39.40 -31.93
C ALA A 637 -2.43 -38.93 -33.25
N SER A 638 -1.74 -37.80 -33.23
CA SER A 638 -1.01 -37.31 -34.40
C SER A 638 0.15 -38.25 -34.80
N PHE A 639 0.94 -38.72 -33.83
CA PHE A 639 2.01 -39.68 -34.08
C PHE A 639 1.49 -41.01 -34.64
N THR A 640 0.52 -41.62 -33.98
CA THR A 640 -0.06 -42.91 -34.39
C THR A 640 -0.82 -42.81 -35.71
N GLY A 641 -1.58 -41.71 -35.89
CA GLY A 641 -2.30 -41.43 -37.16
C GLY A 641 -1.34 -41.23 -38.33
N SER A 642 -0.20 -40.58 -38.12
CA SER A 642 0.85 -40.47 -39.13
C SER A 642 1.51 -41.83 -39.41
N LEU A 643 1.86 -42.59 -38.35
CA LEU A 643 2.59 -43.84 -38.46
C LEU A 643 1.74 -44.94 -39.14
N TYR A 644 0.56 -45.17 -38.64
CA TYR A 644 -0.33 -46.30 -39.03
C TYR A 644 -1.41 -45.88 -40.04
N GLY A 645 -1.82 -44.59 -40.07
CA GLY A 645 -2.89 -44.11 -40.93
C GLY A 645 -2.44 -43.63 -42.29
N ILE A 646 -1.35 -42.89 -42.36
CA ILE A 646 -0.79 -42.33 -43.64
C ILE A 646 0.37 -43.15 -44.14
N ASN A 647 1.27 -43.56 -43.26
CA ASN A 647 2.47 -44.32 -43.60
C ASN A 647 2.28 -45.81 -43.42
N SER A 648 3.29 -46.62 -43.67
CA SER A 648 3.19 -48.12 -43.75
C SER A 648 3.19 -48.79 -42.37
N GLY A 649 3.31 -48.03 -41.25
CA GLY A 649 3.33 -48.53 -39.86
C GLY A 649 4.64 -49.23 -39.48
N ARG A 650 5.73 -49.03 -40.22
CA ARG A 650 6.99 -49.69 -39.96
C ARG A 650 7.78 -48.85 -38.94
N LEU A 651 8.17 -49.49 -37.85
CA LEU A 651 8.98 -48.86 -36.80
C LEU A 651 10.49 -48.89 -37.07
N GLY A 652 10.90 -49.52 -38.18
CA GLY A 652 12.28 -49.53 -38.67
C GLY A 652 13.27 -50.20 -37.73
N HIS A 653 14.52 -49.86 -37.90
CA HIS A 653 15.65 -50.49 -37.23
C HIS A 653 16.60 -49.39 -36.76
N ASP A 654 16.86 -49.30 -35.48
CA ASP A 654 17.81 -48.35 -34.85
C ASP A 654 17.54 -46.89 -35.25
N CYS A 655 16.27 -46.47 -35.23
CA CYS A 655 15.81 -45.14 -35.73
C CYS A 655 16.14 -43.97 -34.81
N ASP A 656 16.75 -44.17 -33.64
CA ASP A 656 17.09 -43.14 -32.66
C ASP A 656 18.52 -42.56 -32.88
N GLY A 657 19.24 -43.04 -33.89
CA GLY A 657 20.59 -42.57 -34.18
C GLY A 657 20.74 -41.84 -35.51
N THR A 658 20.98 -42.64 -36.56
CA THR A 658 21.18 -42.08 -37.89
C THR A 658 20.06 -42.53 -38.81
N TYR A 659 19.71 -41.68 -39.77
CA TYR A 659 18.69 -42.01 -40.77
C TYR A 659 19.10 -43.24 -41.60
N ASN A 660 18.19 -44.20 -41.71
CA ASN A 660 18.23 -45.26 -42.68
C ASN A 660 16.85 -45.36 -43.40
N SER A 661 16.77 -46.09 -44.50
CA SER A 661 15.56 -46.13 -45.32
C SER A 661 14.36 -46.80 -44.58
N SER A 662 14.59 -47.67 -43.57
CA SER A 662 13.55 -48.31 -42.77
C SER A 662 12.93 -47.33 -41.78
N CYS A 663 13.59 -46.25 -41.42
CA CYS A 663 13.17 -45.25 -40.41
C CYS A 663 12.32 -44.13 -41.02
N ARG A 664 12.02 -44.12 -42.27
CA ARG A 664 11.31 -43.03 -42.97
C ARG A 664 9.96 -42.73 -42.30
N ASP A 665 9.17 -43.76 -41.96
CA ASP A 665 7.83 -43.59 -41.40
C ASP A 665 7.90 -42.99 -40.00
N VAL A 666 8.87 -43.42 -39.19
CA VAL A 666 9.10 -42.89 -37.84
C VAL A 666 9.50 -41.41 -37.88
N TYR A 667 10.43 -41.05 -38.78
CA TYR A 667 10.91 -39.68 -38.92
C TYR A 667 9.82 -38.69 -39.37
N ARG A 668 8.90 -39.16 -40.28
CA ARG A 668 7.72 -38.36 -40.67
C ARG A 668 6.73 -38.23 -39.53
N SER A 669 6.51 -39.29 -38.74
CA SER A 669 5.59 -39.29 -37.58
C SER A 669 6.11 -38.40 -36.44
N ARG A 670 7.46 -38.34 -36.24
CA ARG A 670 8.09 -37.37 -35.32
C ARG A 670 7.85 -35.95 -35.78
N SER A 671 8.02 -35.64 -37.06
CA SER A 671 7.74 -34.30 -37.60
C SER A 671 6.30 -33.87 -37.38
N ALA A 672 5.33 -34.80 -37.62
CA ALA A 672 3.90 -34.52 -37.34
C ALA A 672 3.59 -34.29 -35.88
N ALA A 673 4.15 -35.12 -35.01
CA ALA A 673 3.97 -34.97 -33.55
C ALA A 673 4.62 -33.73 -32.99
N PHE A 674 5.84 -33.40 -33.45
CA PHE A 674 6.54 -32.16 -33.10
C PHE A 674 5.73 -30.91 -33.48
N ALA A 675 5.19 -30.87 -34.70
CA ALA A 675 4.34 -29.76 -35.15
C ALA A 675 3.07 -29.65 -34.31
N THR A 676 2.41 -30.79 -34.00
CA THR A 676 1.21 -30.83 -33.18
C THR A 676 1.50 -30.32 -31.75
N MET A 677 2.58 -30.81 -31.12
CA MET A 677 2.93 -30.41 -29.75
C MET A 677 3.28 -28.91 -29.66
N THR A 678 4.09 -28.42 -30.60
CA THR A 678 4.45 -27.00 -30.72
C THR A 678 3.18 -26.14 -30.85
N TRP A 679 2.26 -26.50 -31.76
CA TRP A 679 1.05 -25.72 -32.01
C TRP A 679 0.04 -25.80 -30.87
N CYS A 680 -0.09 -26.97 -30.22
CA CYS A 680 -0.91 -27.11 -29.02
C CYS A 680 -0.39 -26.23 -27.88
N ALA A 681 0.91 -26.19 -27.65
CA ALA A 681 1.57 -25.34 -26.66
C ALA A 681 1.29 -23.84 -26.89
N LEU A 682 1.37 -23.40 -28.15
CA LEU A 682 1.08 -22.02 -28.54
C LEU A 682 -0.40 -21.64 -28.36
N ILE A 683 -1.32 -22.54 -28.68
CA ILE A 683 -2.75 -22.35 -28.45
C ILE A 683 -3.05 -22.33 -26.96
N LEU A 684 -2.41 -23.20 -26.18
CA LEU A 684 -2.54 -23.21 -24.73
C LEU A 684 -2.19 -21.83 -24.13
N ALA A 685 -1.16 -21.14 -24.63
CA ALA A 685 -0.81 -19.81 -24.18
C ALA A 685 -1.95 -18.79 -24.41
N TRP A 686 -2.69 -18.87 -25.54
CA TRP A 686 -3.89 -18.06 -25.72
C TRP A 686 -5.04 -18.47 -24.81
N GLU A 687 -5.24 -19.79 -24.60
CA GLU A 687 -6.27 -20.29 -23.73
C GLU A 687 -6.09 -19.84 -22.28
N VAL A 688 -4.89 -19.77 -21.79
CA VAL A 688 -4.57 -19.43 -20.41
C VAL A 688 -4.63 -17.92 -20.14
N VAL A 689 -4.77 -17.05 -21.14
CA VAL A 689 -4.99 -15.61 -20.93
C VAL A 689 -6.14 -15.36 -19.97
N ASP A 690 -7.21 -16.16 -20.07
CA ASP A 690 -8.26 -16.24 -19.03
C ASP A 690 -8.49 -17.70 -18.62
N MET A 691 -8.22 -18.02 -17.35
CA MET A 691 -8.30 -19.39 -16.82
C MET A 691 -9.74 -19.93 -16.69
N ARG A 692 -10.75 -19.06 -16.68
CA ARG A 692 -12.15 -19.43 -16.43
C ARG A 692 -13.09 -19.13 -17.59
N ARG A 693 -12.88 -18.02 -18.32
CA ARG A 693 -13.72 -17.62 -19.45
C ARG A 693 -13.30 -18.32 -20.73
N SER A 694 -14.22 -18.43 -21.70
CA SER A 694 -13.91 -18.95 -23.03
C SER A 694 -13.00 -17.96 -23.77
N PHE A 695 -12.05 -18.51 -24.50
CA PHE A 695 -11.18 -17.72 -25.39
C PHE A 695 -11.98 -16.84 -26.38
N PHE A 696 -13.09 -17.36 -26.89
CA PHE A 696 -13.96 -16.64 -27.83
C PHE A 696 -14.84 -15.56 -27.16
N ARG A 697 -14.96 -15.53 -25.83
CA ARG A 697 -15.81 -14.60 -25.08
C ARG A 697 -15.13 -14.18 -23.76
N MET A 698 -14.03 -13.47 -23.89
CA MET A 698 -13.28 -12.98 -22.72
C MET A 698 -14.01 -11.86 -21.96
N HIS A 699 -14.79 -11.03 -22.69
CA HIS A 699 -15.57 -9.92 -22.12
C HIS A 699 -17.07 -10.16 -22.42
N PRO A 700 -17.84 -10.70 -21.45
CA PRO A 700 -19.24 -11.06 -21.67
C PRO A 700 -20.20 -9.88 -21.85
N ASP A 701 -19.82 -8.69 -21.35
CA ASP A 701 -20.70 -7.51 -21.23
C ASP A 701 -20.63 -6.56 -22.44
N THR A 702 -20.01 -6.97 -23.55
CA THR A 702 -19.84 -6.12 -24.75
C THR A 702 -20.89 -6.42 -25.82
N ASP A 703 -21.41 -5.36 -26.44
CA ASP A 703 -22.41 -5.41 -27.54
C ASP A 703 -21.87 -6.02 -28.83
N SER A 704 -20.52 -6.09 -28.99
CA SER A 704 -19.88 -6.62 -30.23
C SER A 704 -18.78 -7.63 -29.90
N PRO A 705 -19.11 -8.91 -29.69
CA PRO A 705 -18.17 -9.94 -29.24
C PRO A 705 -17.01 -10.18 -30.22
N VAL A 706 -17.25 -10.06 -31.53
CA VAL A 706 -16.20 -10.31 -32.56
C VAL A 706 -15.14 -9.18 -32.55
N LYS A 707 -15.55 -7.94 -32.43
CA LYS A 707 -14.63 -6.79 -32.40
C LYS A 707 -13.76 -6.84 -31.12
N GLU A 708 -14.36 -7.19 -30.00
CA GLU A 708 -13.68 -7.30 -28.73
C GLU A 708 -12.72 -8.49 -28.71
N PHE A 709 -13.06 -9.60 -29.34
CA PHE A 709 -12.15 -10.74 -29.52
C PHE A 709 -10.86 -10.33 -30.23
N PHE A 710 -10.95 -9.66 -31.38
CA PHE A 710 -9.77 -9.18 -32.09
C PHE A 710 -8.99 -8.13 -31.29
N ARG A 711 -9.69 -7.27 -30.53
CA ARG A 711 -9.06 -6.28 -29.69
C ARG A 711 -8.29 -6.92 -28.52
N SER A 712 -8.84 -7.99 -27.93
CA SER A 712 -8.18 -8.73 -26.84
C SER A 712 -6.92 -9.45 -27.32
N ILE A 713 -6.97 -10.12 -28.48
CA ILE A 713 -5.81 -10.77 -29.09
C ILE A 713 -4.73 -9.74 -29.45
N TRP A 714 -5.13 -8.61 -30.05
CA TRP A 714 -4.20 -7.56 -30.46
C TRP A 714 -3.70 -6.71 -29.28
N GLY A 715 -4.38 -6.75 -28.14
CA GLY A 715 -4.06 -5.96 -26.95
C GLY A 715 -2.70 -6.27 -26.37
N ASN A 716 -2.23 -7.51 -26.47
CA ASN A 716 -0.90 -7.97 -26.09
C ASN A 716 -0.10 -8.34 -27.34
N GLN A 717 0.53 -7.35 -27.93
CA GLN A 717 1.29 -7.53 -29.18
C GLN A 717 2.48 -8.47 -29.02
N PHE A 718 3.14 -8.47 -27.86
CA PHE A 718 4.26 -9.37 -27.63
C PHE A 718 3.80 -10.84 -27.63
N LEU A 719 2.71 -11.15 -26.93
CA LEU A 719 2.13 -12.49 -26.94
C LEU A 719 1.70 -12.89 -28.35
N PHE A 720 1.01 -12.00 -29.07
CA PHE A 720 0.56 -12.25 -30.44
C PHE A 720 1.72 -12.61 -31.37
N TRP A 721 2.75 -11.76 -31.42
CA TRP A 721 3.89 -12.00 -32.33
C TRP A 721 4.75 -13.20 -31.90
N SER A 722 4.87 -13.47 -30.59
CA SER A 722 5.58 -14.67 -30.11
C SER A 722 4.89 -15.96 -30.52
N ILE A 723 3.56 -15.98 -30.49
CA ILE A 723 2.77 -17.14 -30.96
C ILE A 723 2.89 -17.31 -32.49
N ILE A 724 2.74 -16.22 -33.26
CA ILE A 724 2.94 -16.28 -34.73
C ILE A 724 4.34 -16.76 -35.08
N PHE A 725 5.38 -16.24 -34.40
CA PHE A 725 6.76 -16.71 -34.57
C PHE A 725 6.88 -18.21 -34.28
N GLY A 726 6.28 -18.67 -33.18
CA GLY A 726 6.27 -20.10 -32.82
C GLY A 726 5.60 -20.97 -33.90
N PHE A 727 4.43 -20.57 -34.42
CA PHE A 727 3.77 -21.29 -35.53
C PHE A 727 4.65 -21.38 -36.77
N VAL A 728 5.31 -20.28 -37.15
CA VAL A 728 6.16 -20.21 -38.32
C VAL A 728 7.46 -21.00 -38.12
N SER A 729 8.02 -21.02 -36.93
CA SER A 729 9.29 -21.67 -36.58
C SER A 729 9.27 -23.20 -36.78
N ALA A 730 8.12 -23.83 -36.78
CA ALA A 730 7.96 -25.26 -37.01
C ALA A 730 8.35 -25.64 -38.47
N PHE A 731 8.09 -24.78 -39.45
CA PHE A 731 8.39 -25.08 -40.88
C PHE A 731 9.89 -25.21 -41.18
N PRO A 732 10.77 -24.28 -40.77
CA PRO A 732 12.21 -24.44 -40.99
C PRO A 732 12.78 -25.72 -40.41
N VAL A 733 12.32 -26.11 -39.20
CA VAL A 733 12.78 -27.32 -38.54
C VAL A 733 12.42 -28.57 -39.34
N VAL A 734 11.25 -28.63 -39.97
CA VAL A 734 10.77 -29.78 -40.73
C VAL A 734 11.40 -29.84 -42.11
N TYR A 735 11.69 -28.70 -42.78
CA TYR A 735 12.04 -28.67 -44.18
C TYR A 735 13.49 -28.35 -44.51
N ILE A 736 14.25 -27.68 -43.63
CA ILE A 736 15.65 -27.33 -43.96
C ILE A 736 16.51 -28.58 -43.90
N PRO A 737 17.14 -28.99 -45.03
CA PRO A 737 18.08 -30.10 -45.06
C PRO A 737 19.23 -29.90 -44.06
N VAL A 738 19.76 -30.98 -43.53
CA VAL A 738 20.77 -31.03 -42.44
C VAL A 738 20.17 -30.73 -41.07
N ILE A 739 19.34 -29.68 -40.94
CA ILE A 739 18.64 -29.39 -39.67
C ILE A 739 17.65 -30.52 -39.36
N ASN A 740 16.80 -30.88 -40.35
CA ASN A 740 15.78 -31.90 -40.12
C ASN A 740 16.40 -33.30 -39.99
N ASP A 741 17.34 -33.72 -40.88
CA ASP A 741 17.86 -35.08 -40.89
C ASP A 741 18.89 -35.39 -39.80
N LYS A 742 19.78 -34.43 -39.48
CA LYS A 742 20.93 -34.66 -38.60
C LYS A 742 20.71 -34.13 -37.18
N VAL A 743 19.92 -33.07 -37.03
CA VAL A 743 19.71 -32.40 -35.75
C VAL A 743 18.42 -32.86 -35.09
N PHE A 744 17.28 -32.76 -35.81
CA PHE A 744 15.96 -33.06 -35.28
C PHE A 744 15.52 -34.51 -35.56
N LEU A 745 16.18 -35.26 -36.38
CA LEU A 745 15.79 -36.62 -36.80
C LEU A 745 14.41 -36.66 -37.47
N HIS A 746 14.14 -35.70 -38.32
CA HIS A 746 12.92 -35.46 -39.07
C HIS A 746 13.00 -35.81 -40.55
N LYS A 747 11.83 -35.88 -41.17
CA LYS A 747 11.68 -35.86 -42.64
C LYS A 747 10.57 -34.93 -43.06
N PRO A 748 10.67 -34.30 -44.23
CA PRO A 748 9.62 -33.46 -44.79
C PRO A 748 8.28 -34.21 -44.81
N ILE A 749 7.21 -33.54 -44.36
CA ILE A 749 5.85 -34.07 -44.31
C ILE A 749 4.95 -33.34 -45.29
N GLY A 750 3.90 -34.01 -45.77
CA GLY A 750 2.91 -33.49 -46.69
C GLY A 750 1.51 -33.61 -46.16
N ALA A 751 0.86 -34.78 -46.37
CA ALA A 751 -0.49 -35.05 -45.87
C ALA A 751 -0.58 -35.04 -44.34
N GLU A 752 0.53 -35.30 -43.63
CA GLU A 752 0.61 -35.32 -42.18
C GLU A 752 0.37 -33.93 -41.53
N TRP A 753 0.60 -32.83 -42.33
CA TRP A 753 0.15 -31.49 -41.86
C TRP A 753 -1.34 -31.43 -41.59
N GLY A 754 -2.14 -32.17 -42.36
CA GLY A 754 -3.57 -32.29 -42.15
C GLY A 754 -3.89 -32.90 -40.78
N LEU A 755 -3.10 -33.92 -40.36
CA LEU A 755 -3.24 -34.53 -39.02
C LEU A 755 -2.78 -33.55 -37.96
N ALA A 756 -1.66 -32.90 -38.13
CA ALA A 756 -1.19 -31.91 -37.17
C ALA A 756 -2.21 -30.79 -36.92
N ILE A 757 -2.81 -30.24 -37.98
CA ILE A 757 -3.88 -29.22 -37.88
C ILE A 757 -5.11 -29.79 -37.19
N ALA A 758 -5.57 -30.98 -37.58
CA ALA A 758 -6.78 -31.60 -37.05
C ALA A 758 -6.67 -31.88 -35.55
N PHE A 759 -5.53 -32.41 -35.09
CA PHE A 759 -5.34 -32.71 -33.69
C PHE A 759 -5.03 -31.45 -32.85
N THR A 760 -4.48 -30.43 -33.42
CA THR A 760 -4.36 -29.10 -32.80
C THR A 760 -5.74 -28.46 -32.59
N ILE A 761 -6.64 -28.56 -33.57
CA ILE A 761 -8.03 -28.10 -33.43
C ILE A 761 -8.77 -28.98 -32.40
N ALA A 762 -8.55 -30.29 -32.39
CA ALA A 762 -9.14 -31.19 -31.40
C ALA A 762 -8.68 -30.85 -29.97
N PHE A 763 -7.40 -30.51 -29.77
CA PHE A 763 -6.89 -29.99 -28.51
C PHE A 763 -7.63 -28.71 -28.11
N TRP A 764 -7.78 -27.76 -29.01
CA TRP A 764 -8.46 -26.49 -28.72
C TRP A 764 -9.93 -26.72 -28.31
N ILE A 765 -10.65 -27.55 -29.04
CA ILE A 765 -12.02 -27.93 -28.68
C ILE A 765 -12.04 -28.62 -27.31
N GLY A 766 -11.12 -29.51 -27.03
CA GLY A 766 -10.98 -30.18 -25.73
C GLY A 766 -10.74 -29.23 -24.57
N ALA A 767 -9.89 -28.24 -24.77
CA ALA A 767 -9.59 -27.18 -23.80
C ALA A 767 -10.85 -26.34 -23.50
N GLU A 768 -11.59 -25.93 -24.52
CA GLU A 768 -12.83 -25.15 -24.35
C GLU A 768 -13.94 -25.97 -23.70
N LEU A 769 -14.07 -27.27 -24.02
CA LEU A 769 -15.00 -28.18 -23.37
C LEU A 769 -14.65 -28.35 -21.89
N TYR A 770 -13.38 -28.48 -21.54
CA TYR A 770 -12.91 -28.51 -20.17
C TYR A 770 -13.29 -27.24 -19.41
N LYS A 771 -13.00 -26.04 -19.97
CA LYS A 771 -13.42 -24.76 -19.39
C LYS A 771 -14.96 -24.68 -19.25
N CYS A 772 -15.71 -25.18 -20.19
CA CYS A 772 -17.18 -25.22 -20.10
C CYS A 772 -17.65 -26.08 -18.91
N GLY A 773 -17.05 -27.25 -18.73
CA GLY A 773 -17.28 -28.14 -17.60
C GLY A 773 -16.92 -27.46 -16.25
N LYS A 774 -15.76 -26.84 -16.20
CA LYS A 774 -15.28 -26.07 -15.04
C LYS A 774 -16.25 -24.94 -14.67
N ARG A 775 -16.72 -24.16 -15.63
CA ARG A 775 -17.71 -23.08 -15.40
C ARG A 775 -19.02 -23.63 -14.84
N ARG A 776 -19.49 -24.77 -15.36
CA ARG A 776 -20.71 -25.44 -14.86
C ARG A 776 -20.53 -25.93 -13.43
N TYR A 777 -19.38 -26.52 -13.12
CA TYR A 777 -19.07 -27.02 -11.77
C TYR A 777 -19.08 -25.87 -10.76
N PHE A 778 -18.38 -24.76 -11.01
CA PHE A 778 -18.40 -23.60 -10.13
C PHE A 778 -19.77 -22.95 -10.00
N LYS A 779 -20.57 -22.91 -11.09
CA LYS A 779 -21.94 -22.40 -11.03
C LYS A 779 -22.84 -23.29 -10.16
N THR A 780 -22.63 -24.60 -10.18
CA THR A 780 -23.40 -25.55 -9.34
C THR A 780 -22.98 -25.44 -7.87
N GLN A 781 -21.68 -25.29 -7.60
CA GLN A 781 -21.20 -25.06 -6.23
C GLN A 781 -21.75 -23.76 -5.63
N ARG A 782 -21.78 -22.69 -6.40
CA ARG A 782 -22.40 -21.42 -5.99
C ARG A 782 -23.87 -21.57 -5.66
N ALA A 783 -24.61 -22.31 -6.47
CA ALA A 783 -26.02 -22.55 -6.22
C ALA A 783 -26.30 -23.41 -4.96
N HIS A 784 -25.32 -24.21 -4.49
CA HIS A 784 -25.44 -25.04 -3.28
C HIS A 784 -25.00 -24.32 -2.00
N ASN A 785 -24.14 -23.27 -2.10
CA ASN A 785 -23.67 -22.47 -0.97
C ASN A 785 -23.93 -20.98 -1.25
N PRO A 786 -25.18 -20.51 -1.13
CA PRO A 786 -25.52 -19.11 -1.39
C PRO A 786 -24.90 -18.13 -0.36
N GLU A 787 -24.52 -18.60 0.82
CA GLU A 787 -23.82 -17.77 1.83
C GLU A 787 -22.45 -17.29 1.33
N ASN A 788 -21.73 -18.12 0.57
CA ASN A 788 -20.47 -17.69 -0.05
C ASN A 788 -20.66 -16.68 -1.20
N ASP A 789 -21.87 -16.58 -1.78
CA ASP A 789 -22.19 -15.60 -2.84
C ASP A 789 -22.72 -14.28 -2.28
N LEU A 790 -23.35 -14.28 -1.13
CA LEU A 790 -23.64 -13.06 -0.38
C LEU A 790 -22.35 -12.34 0.03
N GLU A 791 -21.29 -13.08 0.32
CA GLU A 791 -19.95 -12.53 0.56
C GLU A 791 -19.27 -11.96 -0.70
N SER A 792 -19.61 -12.40 -1.92
CA SER A 792 -18.93 -11.97 -3.16
C SER A 792 -19.71 -10.95 -4.00
N ASN A 793 -21.04 -10.85 -3.88
CA ASN A 793 -21.91 -10.02 -4.72
C ASN A 793 -22.56 -8.83 -4.01
N ASN A 794 -22.63 -8.82 -2.69
CA ASN A 794 -22.94 -7.58 -1.98
C ASN A 794 -21.68 -6.71 -1.99
N LYS A 795 -21.82 -5.44 -2.33
CA LYS A 795 -20.85 -4.41 -1.96
C LYS A 795 -20.67 -4.54 -0.45
N ARG A 796 -19.66 -5.32 -0.02
CA ARG A 796 -19.41 -5.60 1.38
C ARG A 796 -19.36 -4.28 2.10
N ASP A 797 -20.23 -4.11 3.08
CA ASP A 797 -20.03 -3.06 4.06
C ASP A 797 -18.69 -3.38 4.74
N PRO A 798 -17.67 -2.54 4.61
CA PRO A 798 -16.36 -2.81 5.21
C PRO A 798 -16.43 -2.99 6.72
N PHE A 799 -17.55 -2.59 7.33
CA PHE A 799 -17.79 -2.66 8.76
C PHE A 799 -18.70 -3.83 9.18
N GLU A 800 -19.14 -4.68 8.24
CA GLU A 800 -20.02 -5.83 8.52
C GLU A 800 -19.40 -6.81 9.52
N ALA A 801 -18.07 -7.01 9.47
CA ALA A 801 -17.35 -7.84 10.40
C ALA A 801 -17.49 -7.37 11.87
N TYR A 802 -17.66 -6.07 12.08
CA TYR A 802 -17.90 -5.49 13.42
C TYR A 802 -19.35 -5.64 13.88
N SER A 803 -20.32 -5.78 12.97
CA SER A 803 -21.74 -5.96 13.32
C SER A 803 -22.10 -7.42 13.65
N THR A 804 -21.44 -8.40 12.99
CA THR A 804 -21.73 -9.82 13.16
C THR A 804 -21.10 -10.43 14.41
N SER A 805 -20.02 -9.83 14.95
CA SER A 805 -19.36 -10.33 16.18
C SER A 805 -20.26 -10.30 17.43
N THR A 806 -21.31 -9.49 17.45
CA THR A 806 -22.26 -9.41 18.57
C THR A 806 -23.30 -10.54 18.60
N THR A 807 -23.60 -11.16 17.46
CA THR A 807 -24.61 -12.22 17.39
C THR A 807 -24.10 -13.58 17.89
N THR A 808 -22.81 -13.83 17.77
CA THR A 808 -22.21 -15.12 18.20
C THR A 808 -22.00 -15.22 19.71
N HIS A 809 -21.77 -14.10 20.41
CA HIS A 809 -21.62 -14.11 21.89
C HIS A 809 -22.95 -14.15 22.65
N THR A 810 -24.06 -13.72 22.05
CA THR A 810 -25.40 -13.77 22.72
C THR A 810 -26.09 -15.12 22.60
N GLU A 811 -25.78 -15.93 21.58
CA GLU A 811 -26.37 -17.27 21.45
C GLU A 811 -25.69 -18.32 22.34
N VAL A 812 -24.44 -18.14 22.75
CA VAL A 812 -23.75 -19.08 23.64
C VAL A 812 -24.17 -18.92 25.11
N ASN A 813 -24.76 -17.78 25.52
CA ASN A 813 -25.19 -17.54 26.90
C ASN A 813 -26.65 -17.87 27.21
N ILE A 814 -27.46 -18.29 26.22
CA ILE A 814 -28.86 -18.69 26.43
C ILE A 814 -29.04 -20.22 26.53
N GLY A 815 -27.98 -21.01 26.30
CA GLY A 815 -28.03 -22.49 26.26
C GLY A 815 -27.80 -23.22 27.58
N ILE A 816 -27.65 -22.54 28.73
CA ILE A 816 -27.49 -23.24 30.03
C ILE A 816 -28.46 -22.65 31.03
N LYS A 817 -29.73 -23.04 30.99
CA LYS A 817 -30.68 -23.19 32.09
C LYS A 817 -32.04 -23.68 31.56
N GLN A 818 -32.16 -24.97 31.42
CA GLN A 818 -33.31 -25.75 31.76
C GLN A 818 -32.89 -27.16 32.14
#